data_a522c74dc54774f751c829278fffc5ad
#
_entry.id   a522c74dc54774f751c829278fffc5ad
#
_cell.length_a   1.000
_cell.length_b   1.000
_cell.length_c   1.000
_cell.angle_alpha   90.00
_cell.angle_beta   90.00
_cell.angle_gamma   90.00
#
_symmetry.space_group_name_H-M   'P 1'
#
loop_
_entity.id
_entity.type
_entity.pdbx_description
1 polymer ?
#
loop_
_entity_poly.entity_id
_entity_poly.type
_entity_poly.pdbx_seq_one_letter_code
_entity_poly.pdbx_strand_id
1 'polypeptide(L)'
;MHGIPRHIFSPRCRALIFAVVLAAVTLLAYQPAWHGGFLWDDDAYIINNELLTAPNGWQRIWFSLDSPSQYFPLTYSTFRIEYALWGLNTTGYHWVNLVLHVGNTLLIWAVLARLGVPGSWLAAAIFALHPVQVESVAWITERKNVLMGFFFLLTLLSWIAFVDERTRRPWIFYSLALILYVLALSAKATACTLPAALFLILWLQKKPITIRRLMQIVPFIALGIGMGLLAVWWEHYHQGTSRDVFTFLSPIERILVASRAVWFYLSKIFWPSNLTFIYPRWNISPSDLLNYIWLLAGIGACSAIYFLRRYVGRSVEVAAAFFVATLSPVLGFIMLFTFLYTFVADHYQYLACIGPIALASAGVVKLSDKFARYRAIILSAAVLVVASLATLTWRQAATYTDIETLWRTTLARNPECWMAHTNLGLALLQKGKIDDSIAQYRSALQMQPDSWDAEYNLGTALLGKAQVDEAILHCERAVRMRPTDPDAQVALGNALFRKGRVDEAIAHYQEAITVHPEHFLARYTLGHALLEKGDLDRAIEVCRSALLLRPSDVDCQTTLAIALEEKGNPVEAIQHYQKALELAPRAIPTLTNLAWLLATSPDASLRNGPKAIELAKQADRLVGGTNTLVLRTLAAAYAENGEFANAIRTARSAMQLARMHGEEAVMTDLDQQIALYQLGMSYRETVK
;
A
#
# COMPACT_ATOMS: atom_id res chain seq x y z
N MET A 1 63.73 19.51 -5.83
CA MET A 1 62.53 18.95 -5.18
C MET A 1 61.66 18.33 -6.27
N HIS A 2 61.61 17.02 -6.33
CA HIS A 2 61.00 16.24 -7.39
C HIS A 2 59.48 16.38 -7.31
N GLY A 3 58.88 16.75 -8.44
CA GLY A 3 57.42 16.84 -8.56
C GLY A 3 56.75 15.48 -8.43
N ILE A 4 55.84 15.34 -7.47
CA ILE A 4 54.95 14.20 -7.30
C ILE A 4 54.11 14.06 -8.59
N PRO A 5 54.03 12.88 -9.23
CA PRO A 5 53.28 12.70 -10.47
C PRO A 5 51.78 12.95 -10.22
N ARG A 6 51.24 14.01 -10.84
CA ARG A 6 49.85 14.50 -10.66
C ARG A 6 48.74 13.60 -11.24
N HIS A 7 49.05 12.42 -11.83
CA HIS A 7 48.01 11.57 -12.45
C HIS A 7 48.27 10.07 -12.22
N ILE A 8 47.90 9.57 -11.03
CA ILE A 8 47.99 8.11 -10.73
C ILE A 8 46.90 7.34 -11.52
N PHE A 9 45.81 7.95 -11.90
CA PHE A 9 44.68 7.28 -12.60
C PHE A 9 44.27 8.00 -13.88
N SER A 10 43.91 7.23 -14.92
CA SER A 10 43.33 7.75 -16.17
C SER A 10 41.98 8.43 -15.89
N PRO A 11 41.49 9.38 -16.74
CA PRO A 11 40.19 10.01 -16.59
C PRO A 11 39.03 9.01 -16.49
N ARG A 12 39.14 7.87 -17.23
CA ARG A 12 38.13 6.78 -17.18
C ARG A 12 38.14 6.04 -15.84
N CYS A 13 39.34 5.77 -15.31
CA CYS A 13 39.47 5.11 -14.00
C CYS A 13 38.93 5.98 -12.88
N ARG A 14 39.18 7.29 -12.91
CA ARG A 14 38.62 8.25 -11.94
C ARG A 14 37.08 8.30 -12.02
N ALA A 15 36.50 8.32 -13.22
CA ALA A 15 35.05 8.31 -13.40
C ALA A 15 34.43 7.00 -12.85
N LEU A 16 35.09 5.84 -13.08
CA LEU A 16 34.62 4.57 -12.55
C LEU A 16 34.68 4.53 -11.01
N ILE A 17 35.78 4.97 -10.41
CA ILE A 17 35.91 5.08 -8.94
C ILE A 17 34.79 5.96 -8.37
N PHE A 18 34.55 7.10 -9.01
CA PHE A 18 33.48 8.01 -8.60
C PHE A 18 32.09 7.35 -8.68
N ALA A 19 31.81 6.61 -9.75
CA ALA A 19 30.54 5.91 -9.93
C ALA A 19 30.35 4.84 -8.84
N VAL A 20 31.40 4.06 -8.55
CA VAL A 20 31.35 3.00 -7.51
C VAL A 20 31.17 3.61 -6.11
N VAL A 21 31.93 4.67 -5.79
CA VAL A 21 31.80 5.35 -4.49
C VAL A 21 30.41 5.95 -4.34
N LEU A 22 29.90 6.63 -5.37
CA LEU A 22 28.57 7.24 -5.34
C LEU A 22 27.48 6.18 -5.15
N ALA A 23 27.57 5.05 -5.88
CA ALA A 23 26.66 3.92 -5.72
C ALA A 23 26.71 3.36 -4.29
N ALA A 24 27.91 3.11 -3.74
CA ALA A 24 28.07 2.58 -2.40
C ALA A 24 27.50 3.53 -1.32
N VAL A 25 27.82 4.83 -1.40
CA VAL A 25 27.31 5.83 -0.46
C VAL A 25 25.79 5.98 -0.57
N THR A 26 25.25 5.91 -1.79
CA THR A 26 23.78 5.92 -2.00
C THR A 26 23.13 4.71 -1.33
N LEU A 27 23.62 3.51 -1.56
CA LEU A 27 23.12 2.31 -0.92
C LEU A 27 23.16 2.43 0.60
N LEU A 28 24.29 2.88 1.17
CA LEU A 28 24.43 3.06 2.62
C LEU A 28 23.46 4.11 3.19
N ALA A 29 23.23 5.20 2.48
CA ALA A 29 22.27 6.23 2.92
C ALA A 29 20.82 5.71 2.98
N TYR A 30 20.48 4.69 2.20
CA TYR A 30 19.16 4.06 2.22
C TYR A 30 19.13 2.74 3.02
N GLN A 31 20.17 2.44 3.80
CA GLN A 31 20.24 1.20 4.60
C GLN A 31 18.99 0.92 5.46
N PRO A 32 18.32 1.91 6.10
CA PRO A 32 17.11 1.61 6.87
C PRO A 32 15.96 1.03 6.03
N ALA A 33 15.89 1.35 4.74
CA ALA A 33 14.85 0.84 3.85
C ALA A 33 15.13 -0.54 3.27
N TRP A 34 16.31 -1.15 3.47
CA TRP A 34 16.68 -2.43 2.82
C TRP A 34 15.76 -3.58 3.16
N HIS A 35 15.19 -3.57 4.38
CA HIS A 35 14.29 -4.59 4.90
C HIS A 35 12.98 -3.97 5.42
N GLY A 36 12.58 -2.86 4.83
CA GLY A 36 11.30 -2.23 5.16
C GLY A 36 10.10 -3.13 4.85
N GLY A 37 8.97 -2.89 5.53
CA GLY A 37 7.70 -3.56 5.26
C GLY A 37 6.95 -2.96 4.07
N PHE A 38 5.83 -3.57 3.73
CA PHE A 38 4.86 -2.95 2.83
C PHE A 38 4.20 -1.74 3.50
N LEU A 39 3.94 -0.71 2.71
CA LEU A 39 3.40 0.56 3.17
C LEU A 39 2.16 0.93 2.34
N TRP A 40 1.08 1.28 3.01
CA TRP A 40 -0.13 1.85 2.45
C TRP A 40 -0.59 1.19 1.12
N ASP A 41 -0.42 1.90 -0.03
CA ASP A 41 -0.84 1.42 -1.36
C ASP A 41 -0.16 0.10 -1.79
N ASP A 42 0.93 -0.30 -1.14
CA ASP A 42 1.60 -1.57 -1.47
C ASP A 42 0.64 -2.76 -1.31
N ASP A 43 -0.38 -2.64 -0.44
CA ASP A 43 -1.43 -3.65 -0.28
C ASP A 43 -2.21 -3.85 -1.58
N ALA A 44 -2.66 -2.77 -2.21
CA ALA A 44 -3.44 -2.83 -3.45
C ALA A 44 -2.58 -3.17 -4.67
N TYR A 45 -1.31 -2.74 -4.68
CA TYR A 45 -0.43 -2.97 -5.83
C TYR A 45 0.22 -4.34 -5.83
N ILE A 46 0.42 -4.95 -4.64
CA ILE A 46 1.21 -6.19 -4.50
C ILE A 46 0.46 -7.26 -3.73
N ILE A 47 0.03 -7.00 -2.47
CA ILE A 47 -0.50 -8.04 -1.58
C ILE A 47 -1.83 -8.59 -2.10
N ASN A 48 -2.77 -7.70 -2.42
CA ASN A 48 -4.14 -8.04 -2.84
C ASN A 48 -4.33 -7.93 -4.36
N ASN A 49 -3.25 -7.93 -5.15
CA ASN A 49 -3.32 -7.75 -6.59
C ASN A 49 -3.33 -9.09 -7.33
N GLU A 50 -4.52 -9.55 -7.71
CA GLU A 50 -4.71 -10.78 -8.49
C GLU A 50 -3.98 -10.78 -9.84
N LEU A 51 -3.67 -9.62 -10.43
CA LEU A 51 -2.93 -9.54 -11.69
C LEU A 51 -1.52 -10.15 -11.58
N LEU A 52 -0.96 -10.20 -10.36
CA LEU A 52 0.38 -10.75 -10.13
C LEU A 52 0.38 -12.28 -10.14
N THR A 53 -0.73 -12.92 -9.82
CA THR A 53 -0.84 -14.37 -9.66
C THR A 53 -1.68 -15.05 -10.76
N ALA A 54 -2.66 -14.35 -11.34
CA ALA A 54 -3.56 -14.92 -12.33
C ALA A 54 -2.82 -15.49 -13.57
N PRO A 55 -3.24 -16.64 -14.14
CA PRO A 55 -2.62 -17.21 -15.33
C PRO A 55 -2.57 -16.25 -16.52
N ASN A 56 -3.64 -15.49 -16.72
CA ASN A 56 -3.76 -14.48 -17.79
C ASN A 56 -3.31 -13.08 -17.35
N GLY A 57 -2.59 -12.96 -16.24
CA GLY A 57 -2.21 -11.67 -15.64
C GLY A 57 -1.40 -10.76 -16.57
N TRP A 58 -0.50 -11.30 -17.41
CA TRP A 58 0.22 -10.51 -18.41
C TRP A 58 -0.72 -9.83 -19.41
N GLN A 59 -1.72 -10.57 -19.93
CA GLN A 59 -2.70 -10.01 -20.84
C GLN A 59 -3.55 -8.94 -20.13
N ARG A 60 -4.00 -9.19 -18.91
CA ARG A 60 -4.80 -8.24 -18.12
C ARG A 60 -4.01 -6.97 -17.82
N ILE A 61 -2.74 -7.07 -17.40
CA ILE A 61 -1.86 -5.91 -17.12
C ILE A 61 -1.76 -4.96 -18.32
N TRP A 62 -1.65 -5.49 -19.56
CA TRP A 62 -1.39 -4.67 -20.74
C TRP A 62 -2.64 -4.31 -21.54
N PHE A 63 -3.70 -5.11 -21.49
CA PHE A 63 -4.84 -5.00 -22.43
C PHE A 63 -6.20 -5.00 -21.74
N SER A 64 -6.27 -4.92 -20.40
CA SER A 64 -7.53 -4.77 -19.68
C SER A 64 -7.55 -3.49 -18.84
N LEU A 65 -8.71 -3.17 -18.32
CA LEU A 65 -8.95 -2.04 -17.44
C LEU A 65 -9.02 -2.46 -15.94
N ASP A 66 -8.47 -3.63 -15.61
CA ASP A 66 -8.59 -4.25 -14.29
C ASP A 66 -7.48 -3.80 -13.30
N SER A 67 -6.69 -2.79 -13.65
CA SER A 67 -5.65 -2.29 -12.74
C SER A 67 -6.25 -1.77 -11.43
N PRO A 68 -5.69 -2.13 -10.27
CA PRO A 68 -6.29 -1.80 -8.98
C PRO A 68 -6.27 -0.31 -8.64
N SER A 69 -5.39 0.47 -9.25
CA SER A 69 -5.28 1.92 -9.00
C SER A 69 -5.27 2.71 -10.31
N GLN A 70 -4.16 2.73 -11.03
CA GLN A 70 -3.99 3.44 -12.29
C GLN A 70 -3.35 2.54 -13.35
N TYR A 71 -3.40 2.95 -14.63
CA TYR A 71 -2.82 2.16 -15.73
C TYR A 71 -1.31 2.36 -15.81
N PHE A 72 -0.55 1.47 -15.15
CA PHE A 72 0.91 1.42 -15.12
C PHE A 72 1.46 0.05 -15.56
N PRO A 73 1.22 -0.38 -16.81
CA PRO A 73 1.46 -1.77 -17.22
C PRO A 73 2.91 -2.22 -17.05
N LEU A 74 3.89 -1.34 -17.26
CA LEU A 74 5.30 -1.70 -17.07
C LEU A 74 5.64 -1.88 -15.58
N THR A 75 5.11 -1.03 -14.70
CA THR A 75 5.31 -1.15 -13.24
C THR A 75 4.70 -2.44 -12.71
N TYR A 76 3.46 -2.76 -13.08
CA TYR A 76 2.84 -4.05 -12.70
C TYR A 76 3.57 -5.25 -13.28
N SER A 77 4.14 -5.12 -14.49
CA SER A 77 4.99 -6.16 -15.09
C SER A 77 6.23 -6.44 -14.25
N THR A 78 6.88 -5.40 -13.69
CA THR A 78 8.02 -5.60 -12.77
C THR A 78 7.56 -6.27 -11.48
N PHE A 79 6.46 -5.85 -10.88
CA PHE A 79 5.92 -6.48 -9.67
C PHE A 79 5.52 -7.93 -9.87
N ARG A 80 4.93 -8.29 -11.03
CA ARG A 80 4.62 -9.68 -11.35
C ARG A 80 5.88 -10.55 -11.42
N ILE A 81 6.94 -10.06 -12.05
CA ILE A 81 8.24 -10.78 -12.09
C ILE A 81 8.80 -10.93 -10.67
N GLU A 82 8.79 -9.87 -9.89
CA GLU A 82 9.32 -9.84 -8.53
C GLU A 82 8.51 -10.74 -7.59
N TYR A 83 7.18 -10.75 -7.74
CA TYR A 83 6.31 -11.66 -7.00
C TYR A 83 6.61 -13.12 -7.31
N ALA A 84 6.87 -13.45 -8.58
CA ALA A 84 7.26 -14.81 -8.98
C ALA A 84 8.64 -15.23 -8.43
N LEU A 85 9.55 -14.27 -8.19
CA LEU A 85 10.88 -14.53 -7.66
C LEU A 85 10.91 -14.59 -6.12
N TRP A 86 10.17 -13.73 -5.44
CA TRP A 86 10.31 -13.50 -4.00
C TRP A 86 9.01 -13.58 -3.22
N GLY A 87 7.86 -13.78 -3.87
CA GLY A 87 6.55 -13.74 -3.23
C GLY A 87 6.34 -12.41 -2.52
N LEU A 88 5.99 -12.46 -1.25
CA LEU A 88 5.78 -11.27 -0.40
C LEU A 88 7.02 -10.85 0.41
N ASN A 89 8.22 -11.32 0.05
CA ASN A 89 9.45 -10.84 0.70
C ASN A 89 9.83 -9.45 0.16
N THR A 90 9.62 -8.42 0.98
CA THR A 90 9.81 -7.01 0.64
C THR A 90 11.24 -6.64 0.25
N THR A 91 12.24 -7.36 0.77
CA THR A 91 13.67 -7.06 0.56
C THR A 91 14.03 -6.94 -0.92
N GLY A 92 13.56 -7.88 -1.76
CA GLY A 92 13.82 -7.85 -3.19
C GLY A 92 13.25 -6.60 -3.88
N TYR A 93 12.02 -6.21 -3.52
CA TYR A 93 11.36 -5.02 -4.06
C TYR A 93 12.12 -3.73 -3.71
N HIS A 94 12.57 -3.56 -2.47
CA HIS A 94 13.38 -2.42 -2.07
C HIS A 94 14.70 -2.35 -2.83
N TRP A 95 15.40 -3.48 -3.00
CA TRP A 95 16.66 -3.51 -3.74
C TRP A 95 16.50 -3.11 -5.20
N VAL A 96 15.41 -3.49 -5.87
CA VAL A 96 15.16 -3.04 -7.25
C VAL A 96 14.94 -1.53 -7.32
N ASN A 97 14.19 -0.93 -6.38
CA ASN A 97 14.07 0.54 -6.30
C ASN A 97 15.43 1.21 -6.12
N LEU A 98 16.27 0.69 -5.21
CA LEU A 98 17.60 1.22 -4.95
C LEU A 98 18.52 1.13 -6.17
N VAL A 99 18.53 -0.01 -6.86
CA VAL A 99 19.33 -0.21 -8.08
C VAL A 99 18.87 0.75 -9.19
N LEU A 100 17.56 0.91 -9.37
CA LEU A 100 17.00 1.90 -10.31
C LEU A 100 17.41 3.33 -9.93
N HIS A 101 17.38 3.68 -8.65
CA HIS A 101 17.77 5.02 -8.18
C HIS A 101 19.26 5.29 -8.41
N VAL A 102 20.14 4.31 -8.13
CA VAL A 102 21.55 4.38 -8.47
C VAL A 102 21.73 4.51 -9.99
N GLY A 103 21.01 3.72 -10.78
CA GLY A 103 20.99 3.83 -12.25
C GLY A 103 20.57 5.24 -12.72
N ASN A 104 19.52 5.80 -12.15
CA ASN A 104 19.07 7.16 -12.45
C ASN A 104 20.12 8.19 -12.10
N THR A 105 20.80 8.04 -10.97
CA THR A 105 21.90 8.91 -10.55
C THR A 105 23.03 8.93 -11.58
N LEU A 106 23.44 7.76 -12.04
CA LEU A 106 24.49 7.64 -13.06
C LEU A 106 24.04 8.19 -14.43
N LEU A 107 22.78 7.98 -14.78
CA LEU A 107 22.18 8.54 -16.00
C LEU A 107 22.07 10.06 -15.94
N ILE A 108 21.70 10.66 -14.80
CA ILE A 108 21.71 12.12 -14.60
C ILE A 108 23.13 12.66 -14.80
N TRP A 109 24.13 12.01 -14.20
CA TRP A 109 25.52 12.40 -14.44
C TRP A 109 25.87 12.37 -15.92
N ALA A 110 25.54 11.28 -16.62
CA ALA A 110 25.79 11.13 -18.04
C ALA A 110 25.08 12.20 -18.91
N VAL A 111 23.80 12.46 -18.64
CA VAL A 111 23.01 13.49 -19.33
C VAL A 111 23.63 14.88 -19.14
N LEU A 112 23.87 15.27 -17.88
CA LEU A 112 24.44 16.58 -17.57
C LEU A 112 25.86 16.77 -18.11
N ALA A 113 26.70 15.70 -18.08
CA ALA A 113 28.02 15.72 -18.67
C ALA A 113 27.96 15.88 -20.21
N ARG A 114 27.03 15.17 -20.89
CA ARG A 114 26.81 15.31 -22.35
C ARG A 114 26.28 16.70 -22.73
N LEU A 115 25.55 17.36 -21.85
CA LEU A 115 25.08 18.73 -22.00
C LEU A 115 26.15 19.79 -21.65
N GLY A 116 27.32 19.36 -21.17
CA GLY A 116 28.42 20.26 -20.80
C GLY A 116 28.15 21.06 -19.52
N VAL A 117 27.30 20.55 -18.61
CA VAL A 117 26.98 21.21 -17.34
C VAL A 117 28.17 21.07 -16.37
N PRO A 118 28.78 22.16 -15.90
CA PRO A 118 29.84 22.11 -14.89
C PRO A 118 29.33 21.50 -13.60
N GLY A 119 30.12 20.63 -12.96
CA GLY A 119 29.72 19.98 -11.71
C GLY A 119 28.63 18.91 -11.87
N SER A 120 28.50 18.31 -13.06
CA SER A 120 27.54 17.24 -13.33
C SER A 120 27.63 16.07 -12.33
N TRP A 121 28.82 15.71 -11.85
CA TRP A 121 29.04 14.70 -10.81
C TRP A 121 28.49 15.16 -9.44
N LEU A 122 28.66 16.45 -9.09
CA LEU A 122 28.13 17.02 -7.85
C LEU A 122 26.58 17.06 -7.89
N ALA A 123 26.02 17.40 -9.04
CA ALA A 123 24.57 17.35 -9.23
C ALA A 123 24.01 15.92 -9.06
N ALA A 124 24.70 14.92 -9.62
CA ALA A 124 24.32 13.52 -9.42
C ALA A 124 24.45 13.08 -7.94
N ALA A 125 25.52 13.50 -7.25
CA ALA A 125 25.71 13.18 -5.84
C ALA A 125 24.63 13.84 -4.95
N ILE A 126 24.30 15.10 -5.20
CA ILE A 126 23.21 15.79 -4.49
C ILE A 126 21.89 15.09 -4.77
N PHE A 127 21.56 14.76 -6.02
CA PHE A 127 20.34 14.07 -6.38
C PHE A 127 20.22 12.72 -5.65
N ALA A 128 21.29 11.90 -5.68
CA ALA A 128 21.30 10.58 -5.07
C ALA A 128 21.07 10.60 -3.55
N LEU A 129 21.63 11.60 -2.88
CA LEU A 129 21.68 11.70 -1.44
C LEU A 129 20.73 12.77 -0.87
N HIS A 130 19.81 13.27 -1.68
CA HIS A 130 18.85 14.25 -1.24
C HIS A 130 17.64 13.61 -0.54
N PRO A 131 17.28 14.00 0.68
CA PRO A 131 16.21 13.32 1.42
C PRO A 131 14.81 13.45 0.80
N VAL A 132 14.56 14.37 -0.11
CA VAL A 132 13.30 14.45 -0.87
C VAL A 132 13.10 13.24 -1.83
N GLN A 133 14.17 12.49 -2.13
CA GLN A 133 14.06 11.30 -2.98
C GLN A 133 13.61 10.06 -2.21
N VAL A 134 13.65 10.11 -0.87
CA VAL A 134 13.40 8.94 -0.02
C VAL A 134 12.01 8.36 -0.26
N GLU A 135 11.00 9.18 -0.38
CA GLU A 135 9.64 8.72 -0.65
C GLU A 135 9.54 7.92 -1.95
N SER A 136 10.19 8.38 -3.02
CA SER A 136 10.22 7.67 -4.31
C SER A 136 11.05 6.38 -4.29
N VAL A 137 12.00 6.23 -3.37
CA VAL A 137 12.95 5.12 -3.37
C VAL A 137 12.60 4.08 -2.30
N ALA A 138 12.25 4.52 -1.09
CA ALA A 138 11.96 3.65 0.04
C ALA A 138 10.53 3.08 0.02
N TRP A 139 9.57 3.78 -0.58
CA TRP A 139 8.21 3.27 -0.77
C TRP A 139 8.15 2.40 -2.03
N ILE A 140 7.78 1.13 -1.87
CA ILE A 140 7.84 0.12 -2.95
C ILE A 140 6.99 0.53 -4.15
N THR A 141 5.75 0.98 -3.92
CA THR A 141 4.80 1.37 -4.97
C THR A 141 5.30 2.55 -5.80
N GLU A 142 6.17 3.41 -5.25
CA GLU A 142 6.80 4.48 -6.03
C GLU A 142 7.90 3.96 -6.99
N ARG A 143 8.00 2.63 -7.19
CA ARG A 143 8.64 2.01 -8.33
C ARG A 143 8.32 2.73 -9.63
N LYS A 144 7.06 3.15 -9.78
CA LYS A 144 6.56 3.92 -10.92
C LYS A 144 7.41 5.17 -11.18
N ASN A 145 7.90 5.88 -10.15
CA ASN A 145 8.76 7.06 -10.29
C ASN A 145 10.19 6.71 -10.72
N VAL A 146 10.82 5.79 -10.01
CA VAL A 146 12.23 5.45 -10.29
C VAL A 146 12.38 4.73 -11.63
N LEU A 147 11.41 3.89 -12.01
CA LEU A 147 11.37 3.18 -13.30
C LEU A 147 11.09 4.15 -14.45
N MET A 148 10.10 5.04 -14.29
CA MET A 148 9.82 6.11 -15.24
C MET A 148 11.06 7.00 -15.43
N GLY A 149 11.70 7.41 -14.35
CA GLY A 149 12.92 8.22 -14.38
C GLY A 149 14.04 7.55 -15.17
N PHE A 150 14.21 6.24 -15.01
CA PHE A 150 15.22 5.47 -15.74
C PHE A 150 15.01 5.55 -17.26
N PHE A 151 13.82 5.28 -17.73
CA PHE A 151 13.50 5.35 -19.16
C PHE A 151 13.45 6.78 -19.70
N PHE A 152 12.99 7.73 -18.89
CA PHE A 152 13.01 9.16 -19.23
C PHE A 152 14.45 9.64 -19.49
N LEU A 153 15.38 9.34 -18.60
CA LEU A 153 16.79 9.73 -18.73
C LEU A 153 17.51 9.03 -19.89
N LEU A 154 17.20 7.76 -20.13
CA LEU A 154 17.69 7.03 -21.31
C LEU A 154 17.15 7.65 -22.61
N THR A 155 15.89 8.10 -22.61
CA THR A 155 15.31 8.83 -23.74
C THR A 155 16.05 10.13 -23.99
N LEU A 156 16.37 10.89 -22.94
CA LEU A 156 17.17 12.13 -23.09
C LEU A 156 18.56 11.84 -23.67
N LEU A 157 19.24 10.80 -23.22
CA LEU A 157 20.56 10.40 -23.78
C LEU A 157 20.46 10.01 -25.25
N SER A 158 19.43 9.25 -25.62
CA SER A 158 19.17 8.86 -27.00
C SER A 158 18.86 10.05 -27.86
N TRP A 159 18.04 11.01 -27.37
CA TRP A 159 17.76 12.27 -28.06
C TRP A 159 18.99 13.14 -28.25
N ILE A 160 19.85 13.26 -27.22
CA ILE A 160 21.13 13.99 -27.32
C ILE A 160 22.01 13.37 -28.41
N ALA A 161 22.08 12.05 -28.47
CA ALA A 161 22.83 11.35 -29.51
C ALA A 161 22.22 11.54 -30.91
N PHE A 162 20.89 11.61 -31.02
CA PHE A 162 20.19 11.88 -32.27
C PHE A 162 20.47 13.27 -32.82
N VAL A 163 20.52 14.27 -31.97
CA VAL A 163 20.74 15.66 -32.39
C VAL A 163 22.23 16.03 -32.53
N ASP A 164 23.15 15.15 -32.13
CA ASP A 164 24.59 15.33 -32.31
C ASP A 164 24.96 15.02 -33.77
N GLU A 165 25.48 16.01 -34.47
CA GLU A 165 25.89 15.94 -35.89
C GLU A 165 27.02 14.93 -36.15
N ARG A 166 27.74 14.50 -35.12
CA ARG A 166 28.82 13.53 -35.21
C ARG A 166 28.31 12.07 -35.23
N THR A 167 27.02 11.85 -34.94
CA THR A 167 26.41 10.53 -34.86
C THR A 167 26.23 9.93 -36.25
N ARG A 168 26.86 8.78 -36.53
CA ARG A 168 26.82 8.13 -37.84
C ARG A 168 25.46 7.59 -38.26
N ARG A 169 24.58 7.18 -37.27
CA ARG A 169 23.25 6.62 -37.51
C ARG A 169 22.21 7.26 -36.59
N PRO A 170 21.88 8.55 -36.81
CA PRO A 170 21.02 9.30 -35.87
C PRO A 170 19.61 8.70 -35.72
N TRP A 171 19.06 8.11 -36.80
CA TRP A 171 17.71 7.55 -36.74
C TRP A 171 17.56 6.31 -35.85
N ILE A 172 18.64 5.57 -35.61
CA ILE A 172 18.62 4.48 -34.59
C ILE A 172 18.36 5.07 -33.22
N PHE A 173 19.03 6.17 -32.88
CA PHE A 173 18.83 6.84 -31.59
C PHE A 173 17.47 7.53 -31.49
N TYR A 174 16.92 8.01 -32.61
CA TYR A 174 15.54 8.53 -32.64
C TYR A 174 14.51 7.43 -32.35
N SER A 175 14.60 6.30 -33.03
CA SER A 175 13.70 5.16 -32.81
C SER A 175 13.87 4.62 -31.38
N LEU A 176 15.09 4.50 -30.88
CA LEU A 176 15.37 4.12 -29.50
C LEU A 176 14.74 5.09 -28.51
N ALA A 177 14.82 6.42 -28.76
CA ALA A 177 14.19 7.42 -27.92
C ALA A 177 12.67 7.25 -27.87
N LEU A 178 12.02 6.95 -28.99
CA LEU A 178 10.57 6.71 -29.02
C LEU A 178 10.20 5.46 -28.22
N ILE A 179 10.92 4.35 -28.39
CA ILE A 179 10.68 3.10 -27.65
C ILE A 179 10.85 3.34 -26.15
N LEU A 180 11.95 3.96 -25.74
CA LEU A 180 12.23 4.26 -24.33
C LEU A 180 11.18 5.20 -23.72
N TYR A 181 10.67 6.13 -24.52
CA TYR A 181 9.61 7.03 -24.09
C TYR A 181 8.28 6.28 -23.85
N VAL A 182 7.92 5.36 -24.74
CA VAL A 182 6.74 4.49 -24.52
C VAL A 182 6.89 3.69 -23.22
N LEU A 183 8.08 3.16 -22.94
CA LEU A 183 8.35 2.48 -21.67
C LEU A 183 8.24 3.43 -20.47
N ALA A 184 8.72 4.67 -20.58
CA ALA A 184 8.56 5.68 -19.53
C ALA A 184 7.09 5.99 -19.25
N LEU A 185 6.27 6.19 -20.29
CA LEU A 185 4.83 6.42 -20.20
C LEU A 185 4.10 5.21 -19.58
N SER A 186 4.50 3.98 -19.95
CA SER A 186 3.94 2.75 -19.41
C SER A 186 4.32 2.50 -17.95
N ALA A 187 5.38 3.16 -17.44
CA ALA A 187 5.74 3.14 -16.03
C ALA A 187 4.96 4.17 -15.20
N LYS A 188 4.85 5.43 -15.69
CA LYS A 188 4.06 6.50 -15.05
C LYS A 188 3.67 7.56 -16.08
N ALA A 189 2.39 7.93 -16.11
CA ALA A 189 1.85 8.89 -17.08
C ALA A 189 2.50 10.28 -17.00
N THR A 190 3.09 10.69 -15.88
CA THR A 190 3.81 11.97 -15.73
C THR A 190 5.03 12.12 -16.65
N ALA A 191 5.50 11.03 -17.27
CA ALA A 191 6.47 11.08 -18.37
C ALA A 191 5.98 11.91 -19.59
N CYS A 192 4.68 12.21 -19.69
CA CYS A 192 4.10 13.07 -20.73
C CYS A 192 4.78 14.44 -20.85
N THR A 193 5.54 14.86 -19.83
CA THR A 193 6.32 16.10 -19.81
C THR A 193 7.64 16.04 -20.61
N LEU A 194 8.06 14.84 -21.04
CA LEU A 194 9.33 14.63 -21.74
C LEU A 194 9.49 15.46 -23.02
N PRO A 195 8.46 15.70 -23.87
CA PRO A 195 8.62 16.55 -25.06
C PRO A 195 9.13 17.95 -24.75
N ALA A 196 8.72 18.52 -23.60
CA ALA A 196 9.26 19.81 -23.16
C ALA A 196 10.76 19.72 -22.84
N ALA A 197 11.20 18.64 -22.20
CA ALA A 197 12.63 18.42 -21.93
C ALA A 197 13.44 18.26 -23.22
N LEU A 198 12.90 17.57 -24.26
CA LEU A 198 13.55 17.45 -25.58
C LEU A 198 13.72 18.81 -26.24
N PHE A 199 12.71 19.67 -26.19
CA PHE A 199 12.78 21.03 -26.68
C PHE A 199 13.81 21.86 -25.91
N LEU A 200 13.82 21.77 -24.57
CA LEU A 200 14.77 22.52 -23.72
C LEU A 200 16.23 22.11 -23.98
N ILE A 201 16.49 20.84 -24.33
CA ILE A 201 17.84 20.39 -24.74
C ILE A 201 18.28 21.12 -26.01
N LEU A 202 17.43 21.25 -27.05
CA LEU A 202 17.74 22.01 -28.26
C LEU A 202 18.03 23.45 -27.93
N TRP A 203 17.23 24.08 -27.05
CA TRP A 203 17.40 25.43 -26.59
C TRP A 203 18.73 25.65 -25.84
N LEU A 204 19.06 24.74 -24.91
CA LEU A 204 20.30 24.78 -24.13
C LEU A 204 21.56 24.67 -25.05
N GLN A 205 21.52 23.73 -25.99
CA GLN A 205 22.62 23.49 -26.93
C GLN A 205 22.70 24.49 -28.06
N LYS A 206 21.83 25.51 -28.09
CA LYS A 206 21.76 26.53 -29.16
C LYS A 206 21.57 25.93 -30.57
N LYS A 207 20.94 24.74 -30.64
CA LYS A 207 20.62 24.11 -31.94
C LYS A 207 19.51 24.89 -32.64
N PRO A 208 19.52 24.99 -33.98
CA PRO A 208 18.46 25.70 -34.73
C PRO A 208 17.11 24.99 -34.53
N ILE A 209 16.11 25.73 -34.08
CA ILE A 209 14.74 25.28 -33.94
C ILE A 209 14.03 25.40 -35.29
N THR A 210 14.27 24.45 -36.18
CA THR A 210 13.65 24.39 -37.50
C THR A 210 12.31 23.65 -37.42
N ILE A 211 11.44 23.87 -38.42
CA ILE A 211 10.18 23.12 -38.53
C ILE A 211 10.40 21.61 -38.55
N ARG A 212 11.47 21.13 -39.21
CA ARG A 212 11.87 19.75 -39.23
C ARG A 212 12.15 19.23 -37.81
N ARG A 213 12.82 19.99 -36.95
CA ARG A 213 13.08 19.63 -35.56
C ARG A 213 11.81 19.61 -34.72
N LEU A 214 10.90 20.54 -34.95
CA LEU A 214 9.60 20.53 -34.28
C LEU A 214 8.77 19.33 -34.68
N MET A 215 8.72 18.99 -35.98
CA MET A 215 8.03 17.78 -36.48
C MET A 215 8.59 16.47 -35.89
N GLN A 216 9.89 16.43 -35.54
CA GLN A 216 10.50 15.29 -34.85
C GLN A 216 10.03 15.14 -33.37
N ILE A 217 9.55 16.22 -32.75
CA ILE A 217 9.00 16.18 -31.39
C ILE A 217 7.51 15.81 -31.41
N VAL A 218 6.80 16.03 -32.50
CA VAL A 218 5.34 15.77 -32.59
C VAL A 218 4.94 14.35 -32.18
N PRO A 219 5.62 13.25 -32.57
CA PRO A 219 5.27 11.91 -32.12
C PRO A 219 5.35 11.75 -30.58
N PHE A 220 6.34 12.38 -29.95
CA PHE A 220 6.44 12.38 -28.48
C PHE A 220 5.28 13.15 -27.85
N ILE A 221 4.89 14.31 -28.41
CA ILE A 221 3.73 15.08 -27.94
C ILE A 221 2.45 14.24 -28.08
N ALA A 222 2.23 13.60 -29.22
CA ALA A 222 1.03 12.79 -29.47
C ALA A 222 0.92 11.63 -28.47
N LEU A 223 2.02 10.88 -28.26
CA LEU A 223 2.07 9.80 -27.27
C LEU A 223 1.84 10.30 -25.84
N GLY A 224 2.46 11.45 -25.48
CA GLY A 224 2.29 12.06 -24.16
C GLY A 224 0.86 12.52 -23.89
N ILE A 225 0.22 13.17 -24.88
CA ILE A 225 -1.20 13.57 -24.78
C ILE A 225 -2.08 12.34 -24.67
N GLY A 226 -1.88 11.32 -25.51
CA GLY A 226 -2.68 10.08 -25.46
C GLY A 226 -2.64 9.42 -24.08
N MET A 227 -1.44 9.24 -23.51
CA MET A 227 -1.30 8.67 -22.17
C MET A 227 -1.84 9.60 -21.07
N GLY A 228 -1.65 10.92 -21.20
CA GLY A 228 -2.19 11.91 -20.27
C GLY A 228 -3.73 11.87 -20.23
N LEU A 229 -4.37 11.80 -21.40
CA LEU A 229 -5.83 11.67 -21.50
C LEU A 229 -6.32 10.36 -20.92
N LEU A 230 -5.61 9.26 -21.17
CA LEU A 230 -5.92 7.96 -20.58
C LEU A 230 -5.84 8.02 -19.05
N ALA A 231 -4.81 8.65 -18.50
CA ALA A 231 -4.66 8.79 -17.06
C ALA A 231 -5.77 9.64 -16.43
N VAL A 232 -6.17 10.76 -17.06
CA VAL A 232 -7.29 11.59 -16.61
C VAL A 232 -8.61 10.82 -16.67
N TRP A 233 -8.84 10.10 -17.77
CA TRP A 233 -10.02 9.26 -17.91
C TRP A 233 -10.08 8.18 -16.84
N TRP A 234 -8.93 7.50 -16.56
CA TRP A 234 -8.82 6.47 -15.53
C TRP A 234 -9.15 7.01 -14.14
N GLU A 235 -8.54 8.14 -13.77
CA GLU A 235 -8.80 8.81 -12.49
C GLU A 235 -10.29 9.13 -12.30
N HIS A 236 -10.94 9.55 -13.40
CA HIS A 236 -12.36 9.93 -13.36
C HIS A 236 -13.31 8.73 -13.24
N TYR A 237 -13.01 7.62 -13.92
CA TYR A 237 -13.97 6.51 -14.04
C TYR A 237 -13.69 5.32 -13.12
N HIS A 238 -12.45 5.10 -12.66
CA HIS A 238 -12.07 3.91 -11.90
C HIS A 238 -11.83 4.17 -10.41
N GLN A 239 -11.45 5.35 -10.01
CA GLN A 239 -11.19 5.64 -8.59
C GLN A 239 -12.45 6.04 -7.81
N GLY A 240 -13.63 5.94 -8.41
CA GLY A 240 -14.90 6.24 -7.72
C GLY A 240 -14.95 7.66 -7.15
N THR A 241 -14.07 8.53 -7.62
CA THR A 241 -14.01 9.92 -7.19
C THR A 241 -15.31 10.57 -7.64
N SER A 242 -16.18 10.90 -6.67
CA SER A 242 -17.39 11.63 -6.92
C SER A 242 -17.08 12.88 -7.74
N ARG A 243 -18.02 13.32 -8.60
CA ARG A 243 -17.89 14.58 -9.36
C ARG A 243 -17.35 15.74 -8.51
N ASP A 244 -17.61 15.72 -7.22
CA ASP A 244 -17.22 16.73 -6.25
C ASP A 244 -15.69 16.88 -6.09
N VAL A 245 -14.92 15.80 -6.23
CA VAL A 245 -13.44 15.86 -6.12
C VAL A 245 -12.83 16.69 -7.25
N PHE A 246 -13.39 16.62 -8.47
CA PHE A 246 -12.87 17.36 -9.62
C PHE A 246 -13.29 18.82 -9.64
N THR A 247 -14.29 19.20 -8.85
CA THR A 247 -14.91 20.54 -8.87
C THR A 247 -14.65 21.38 -7.61
N PHE A 248 -14.02 20.79 -6.56
CA PHE A 248 -13.86 21.52 -5.30
C PHE A 248 -12.91 22.72 -5.34
N LEU A 249 -12.04 22.83 -6.38
CA LEU A 249 -11.19 24.02 -6.62
C LEU A 249 -11.64 24.76 -7.87
N SER A 250 -11.92 26.04 -7.71
CA SER A 250 -12.13 26.95 -8.83
C SER A 250 -10.84 27.13 -9.66
N PRO A 251 -10.93 27.58 -10.93
CA PRO A 251 -9.74 27.84 -11.75
C PRO A 251 -8.71 28.79 -11.10
N ILE A 252 -9.18 29.77 -10.33
CA ILE A 252 -8.30 30.72 -9.62
C ILE A 252 -7.57 29.98 -8.50
N GLU A 253 -8.26 29.20 -7.70
CA GLU A 253 -7.65 28.41 -6.62
C GLU A 253 -6.60 27.45 -7.15
N ARG A 254 -6.84 26.81 -8.31
CA ARG A 254 -5.84 25.94 -8.97
C ARG A 254 -4.56 26.70 -9.32
N ILE A 255 -4.68 27.93 -9.82
CA ILE A 255 -3.52 28.78 -10.12
C ILE A 255 -2.78 29.14 -8.83
N LEU A 256 -3.50 29.45 -7.75
CA LEU A 256 -2.89 29.79 -6.46
C LEU A 256 -2.19 28.57 -5.83
N VAL A 257 -2.83 27.39 -5.87
CA VAL A 257 -2.19 26.13 -5.45
C VAL A 257 -0.92 25.87 -6.26
N ALA A 258 -0.99 25.93 -7.59
CA ALA A 258 0.14 25.68 -8.48
C ALA A 258 1.30 26.62 -8.21
N SER A 259 1.00 27.92 -8.06
CA SER A 259 2.03 28.92 -7.76
C SER A 259 2.73 28.66 -6.42
N ARG A 260 1.98 28.35 -5.37
CA ARG A 260 2.52 28.01 -4.05
C ARG A 260 3.32 26.72 -4.08
N ALA A 261 2.85 25.67 -4.80
CA ALA A 261 3.52 24.39 -4.93
C ALA A 261 4.91 24.50 -5.57
N VAL A 262 5.09 25.34 -6.61
CA VAL A 262 6.41 25.59 -7.22
C VAL A 262 7.43 26.09 -6.18
N TRP A 263 7.04 27.06 -5.36
CA TRP A 263 7.92 27.60 -4.31
C TRP A 263 8.12 26.61 -3.16
N PHE A 264 7.10 25.85 -2.81
CA PHE A 264 7.21 24.78 -1.83
C PHE A 264 8.28 23.77 -2.23
N TYR A 265 8.20 23.20 -3.44
CA TYR A 265 9.19 22.24 -3.91
C TYR A 265 10.59 22.84 -3.99
N LEU A 266 10.70 24.06 -4.49
CA LEU A 266 11.99 24.75 -4.52
C LEU A 266 12.59 24.93 -3.12
N SER A 267 11.76 25.27 -2.12
CA SER A 267 12.19 25.40 -0.74
C SER A 267 12.69 24.06 -0.17
N LYS A 268 12.02 22.94 -0.49
CA LYS A 268 12.42 21.61 -0.01
C LYS A 268 13.72 21.12 -0.66
N ILE A 269 14.03 21.55 -1.89
CA ILE A 269 15.31 21.24 -2.53
C ILE A 269 16.46 21.98 -1.83
N PHE A 270 16.30 23.24 -1.42
CA PHE A 270 17.37 23.98 -0.76
C PHE A 270 17.40 23.82 0.75
N TRP A 271 16.26 23.53 1.37
CA TRP A 271 16.12 23.33 2.81
C TRP A 271 15.18 22.15 3.13
N PRO A 272 15.67 20.91 3.09
CA PRO A 272 14.88 19.70 3.25
C PRO A 272 14.53 19.41 4.72
N SER A 273 13.78 20.30 5.34
CA SER A 273 13.27 20.13 6.72
C SER A 273 11.81 19.72 6.72
N ASN A 274 11.39 19.02 7.77
CA ASN A 274 10.00 18.60 7.99
C ASN A 274 9.39 17.89 6.76
N LEU A 275 10.17 16.99 6.13
CA LEU A 275 9.66 16.14 5.06
C LEU A 275 8.68 15.14 5.66
N THR A 276 7.45 15.08 5.16
CA THR A 276 6.40 14.21 5.70
C THR A 276 5.65 13.53 4.57
N PHE A 277 5.11 12.34 4.86
CA PHE A 277 4.36 11.56 3.88
C PHE A 277 3.09 12.29 3.40
N ILE A 278 2.35 12.90 4.34
CA ILE A 278 1.20 13.75 4.03
C ILE A 278 1.45 15.14 4.61
N TYR A 279 1.59 16.13 3.75
CA TYR A 279 1.75 17.53 4.15
C TYR A 279 0.42 18.14 4.59
N PRO A 280 0.43 19.12 5.52
CA PRO A 280 -0.77 19.89 5.85
C PRO A 280 -1.40 20.50 4.60
N ARG A 281 -2.71 20.30 4.46
CA ARG A 281 -3.46 20.88 3.35
C ARG A 281 -3.60 22.39 3.54
N TRP A 282 -3.30 23.13 2.47
CA TRP A 282 -3.37 24.58 2.53
C TRP A 282 -4.81 25.07 2.44
N ASN A 283 -5.15 26.05 3.25
CA ASN A 283 -6.38 26.81 3.05
C ASN A 283 -6.13 27.87 1.96
N ILE A 284 -6.77 27.70 0.82
CA ILE A 284 -6.64 28.59 -0.34
C ILE A 284 -7.98 29.25 -0.59
N SER A 285 -8.01 30.60 -0.52
CA SER A 285 -9.19 31.40 -0.84
C SER A 285 -8.81 32.52 -1.80
N PRO A 286 -9.55 32.71 -2.90
CA PRO A 286 -9.35 33.83 -3.81
C PRO A 286 -9.60 35.21 -3.17
N SER A 287 -10.35 35.28 -2.08
CA SER A 287 -10.59 36.51 -1.34
C SER A 287 -9.44 36.92 -0.42
N ASP A 288 -8.52 35.99 -0.10
CA ASP A 288 -7.34 36.27 0.70
C ASP A 288 -6.16 36.70 -0.19
N LEU A 289 -5.82 37.98 -0.14
CA LEU A 289 -4.74 38.58 -0.92
C LEU A 289 -3.38 37.96 -0.64
N LEU A 290 -3.15 37.37 0.55
CA LEU A 290 -1.90 36.72 0.88
C LEU A 290 -1.66 35.47 0.01
N ASN A 291 -2.69 34.82 -0.50
CA ASN A 291 -2.54 33.68 -1.39
C ASN A 291 -1.92 34.05 -2.75
N TYR A 292 -2.00 35.32 -3.17
CA TYR A 292 -1.42 35.78 -4.44
C TYR A 292 0.09 36.09 -4.36
N ILE A 293 0.68 36.12 -3.18
CA ILE A 293 2.12 36.47 -3.02
C ILE A 293 3.02 35.48 -3.78
N TRP A 294 2.66 34.20 -3.81
CA TRP A 294 3.40 33.16 -4.50
C TRP A 294 3.32 33.29 -6.02
N LEU A 295 2.16 33.71 -6.54
CA LEU A 295 1.96 34.00 -7.95
C LEU A 295 2.76 35.24 -8.37
N LEU A 296 2.68 36.31 -7.59
CA LEU A 296 3.44 37.54 -7.84
C LEU A 296 4.95 37.30 -7.77
N ALA A 297 5.41 36.50 -6.79
CA ALA A 297 6.80 36.10 -6.71
C ALA A 297 7.23 35.28 -7.95
N GLY A 298 6.37 34.38 -8.46
CA GLY A 298 6.61 33.65 -9.70
C GLY A 298 6.73 34.55 -10.93
N ILE A 299 5.82 35.49 -11.08
CA ILE A 299 5.86 36.52 -12.16
C ILE A 299 7.15 37.33 -12.03
N GLY A 300 7.50 37.77 -10.82
CA GLY A 300 8.74 38.51 -10.56
C GLY A 300 9.99 37.72 -10.92
N ALA A 301 10.04 36.43 -10.55
CA ALA A 301 11.14 35.52 -10.90
C ALA A 301 11.26 35.33 -12.42
N CYS A 302 10.16 35.08 -13.12
CA CYS A 302 10.14 34.98 -14.59
C CYS A 302 10.63 36.28 -15.25
N SER A 303 10.15 37.41 -14.77
CA SER A 303 10.59 38.74 -15.25
C SER A 303 12.08 38.96 -15.00
N ALA A 304 12.57 38.65 -13.80
CA ALA A 304 13.99 38.75 -13.47
C ALA A 304 14.85 37.85 -14.37
N ILE A 305 14.46 36.59 -14.59
CA ILE A 305 15.16 35.69 -15.51
C ILE A 305 15.19 36.28 -16.92
N TYR A 306 14.06 36.81 -17.42
CA TYR A 306 13.96 37.40 -18.75
C TYR A 306 14.87 38.62 -18.91
N PHE A 307 14.84 39.61 -18.00
CA PHE A 307 15.65 40.80 -18.07
C PHE A 307 17.14 40.52 -17.83
N LEU A 308 17.45 39.60 -16.92
CA LEU A 308 18.83 39.22 -16.59
C LEU A 308 19.42 38.16 -17.52
N ARG A 309 18.68 37.65 -18.50
CA ARG A 309 19.12 36.53 -19.40
C ARG A 309 20.45 36.80 -20.11
N ARG A 310 20.78 38.05 -20.36
CA ARG A 310 22.08 38.46 -20.98
C ARG A 310 23.26 38.17 -20.05
N TYR A 311 23.05 38.22 -18.74
CA TYR A 311 24.08 38.04 -17.71
C TYR A 311 24.12 36.61 -17.19
N VAL A 312 22.95 35.97 -16.96
CA VAL A 312 22.84 34.62 -16.36
C VAL A 312 22.86 33.50 -17.40
N GLY A 313 22.58 33.82 -18.67
CA GLY A 313 22.59 32.88 -19.78
C GLY A 313 21.37 31.93 -19.79
N ARG A 314 21.28 31.11 -20.86
CA ARG A 314 20.16 30.17 -21.09
C ARG A 314 20.04 29.06 -20.05
N SER A 315 21.11 28.77 -19.32
CA SER A 315 21.10 27.65 -18.33
C SER A 315 20.07 27.87 -17.22
N VAL A 316 19.88 29.13 -16.78
CA VAL A 316 18.89 29.45 -15.74
C VAL A 316 17.47 29.31 -16.29
N GLU A 317 17.22 29.84 -17.52
CA GLU A 317 15.93 29.68 -18.20
C GLU A 317 15.55 28.20 -18.36
N VAL A 318 16.51 27.38 -18.84
CA VAL A 318 16.28 25.96 -19.09
C VAL A 318 16.06 25.20 -17.77
N ALA A 319 16.83 25.48 -16.73
CA ALA A 319 16.66 24.82 -15.43
C ALA A 319 15.30 25.15 -14.78
N ALA A 320 14.88 26.41 -14.82
CA ALA A 320 13.58 26.85 -14.31
C ALA A 320 12.42 26.29 -15.15
N ALA A 321 12.53 26.33 -16.48
CA ALA A 321 11.51 25.79 -17.38
C ALA A 321 11.39 24.25 -17.23
N PHE A 322 12.51 23.53 -17.10
CA PHE A 322 12.51 22.09 -16.85
C PHE A 322 11.80 21.74 -15.51
N PHE A 323 12.13 22.49 -14.45
CA PHE A 323 11.52 22.30 -13.13
C PHE A 323 10.00 22.47 -13.18
N VAL A 324 9.51 23.57 -13.75
CA VAL A 324 8.07 23.84 -13.83
C VAL A 324 7.36 22.87 -14.80
N ALA A 325 7.96 22.60 -15.97
CA ALA A 325 7.37 21.72 -16.97
C ALA A 325 7.22 20.28 -16.44
N THR A 326 8.22 19.75 -15.73
CA THR A 326 8.16 18.38 -15.19
C THR A 326 7.22 18.28 -13.98
N LEU A 327 6.99 19.35 -13.23
CA LEU A 327 6.00 19.42 -12.16
C LEU A 327 4.56 19.64 -12.69
N SER A 328 4.38 20.15 -13.90
CA SER A 328 3.08 20.66 -14.36
C SER A 328 1.90 19.68 -14.21
N PRO A 329 2.02 18.34 -14.39
CA PRO A 329 0.90 17.43 -14.20
C PRO A 329 0.40 17.34 -12.76
N VAL A 330 1.24 17.67 -11.78
CA VAL A 330 0.96 17.52 -10.33
C VAL A 330 0.85 18.85 -9.60
N LEU A 331 0.76 19.96 -10.32
CA LEU A 331 0.62 21.31 -9.75
C LEU A 331 -0.82 21.72 -9.41
N GLY A 332 -1.82 20.85 -9.64
CA GLY A 332 -3.23 21.17 -9.33
C GLY A 332 -4.08 21.61 -10.53
N PHE A 333 -3.53 21.66 -11.74
CA PHE A 333 -4.32 21.88 -12.95
C PHE A 333 -5.17 20.65 -13.30
N ILE A 334 -4.60 19.46 -13.10
CA ILE A 334 -5.31 18.16 -13.15
C ILE A 334 -5.58 17.78 -11.71
N MET A 335 -6.84 17.53 -11.39
CA MET A 335 -7.22 17.12 -10.05
C MET A 335 -6.86 15.65 -9.85
N LEU A 336 -6.09 15.36 -8.82
CA LEU A 336 -5.70 14.02 -8.41
C LEU A 336 -6.43 13.65 -7.12
N PHE A 337 -6.73 12.37 -6.92
CA PHE A 337 -7.36 11.87 -5.69
C PHE A 337 -6.58 12.30 -4.42
N THR A 338 -5.26 12.31 -4.49
CA THR A 338 -4.39 12.74 -3.38
C THR A 338 -4.61 14.17 -2.92
N PHE A 339 -5.21 15.05 -3.77
CA PHE A 339 -5.51 16.44 -3.40
C PHE A 339 -6.64 16.58 -2.37
N LEU A 340 -7.34 15.50 -2.07
CA LEU A 340 -8.24 15.44 -0.92
C LEU A 340 -7.47 15.58 0.40
N TYR A 341 -6.22 15.10 0.44
CA TYR A 341 -5.41 15.01 1.66
C TYR A 341 -4.30 16.07 1.69
N THR A 342 -3.64 16.29 0.56
CA THR A 342 -2.49 17.20 0.43
C THR A 342 -2.34 17.68 -1.00
N PHE A 343 -1.88 18.93 -1.17
CA PHE A 343 -1.60 19.48 -2.51
C PHE A 343 -0.18 19.18 -3.00
N VAL A 344 0.69 18.65 -2.15
CA VAL A 344 2.11 18.43 -2.44
C VAL A 344 2.61 17.14 -1.82
N ALA A 345 3.54 16.46 -2.50
CA ALA A 345 4.19 15.25 -2.00
C ALA A 345 5.65 15.23 -2.49
N ASP A 346 6.57 14.67 -1.70
CA ASP A 346 7.99 14.69 -2.06
C ASP A 346 8.28 13.91 -3.34
N HIS A 347 7.57 12.81 -3.58
CA HIS A 347 7.75 11.98 -4.77
C HIS A 347 7.34 12.68 -6.09
N TYR A 348 6.58 13.78 -6.06
CA TYR A 348 6.20 14.51 -7.26
C TYR A 348 7.39 15.24 -7.92
N GLN A 349 8.38 15.65 -7.12
CA GLN A 349 9.54 16.38 -7.62
C GLN A 349 10.74 15.51 -8.03
N TYR A 350 10.57 14.16 -8.10
CA TYR A 350 11.68 13.23 -8.34
C TYR A 350 12.58 13.61 -9.53
N LEU A 351 12.00 13.91 -10.70
CA LEU A 351 12.77 14.38 -11.86
C LEU A 351 12.93 15.89 -11.88
N ALA A 352 11.95 16.63 -11.37
CA ALA A 352 11.93 18.07 -11.48
C ALA A 352 13.12 18.73 -10.77
N CYS A 353 13.53 18.20 -9.63
CA CYS A 353 14.64 18.72 -8.83
C CYS A 353 15.99 18.72 -9.59
N ILE A 354 16.13 17.95 -10.69
CA ILE A 354 17.36 17.91 -11.49
C ILE A 354 17.75 19.29 -11.99
N GLY A 355 16.79 20.11 -12.44
CA GLY A 355 17.04 21.46 -12.93
C GLY A 355 17.72 22.37 -11.89
N PRO A 356 17.08 22.66 -10.75
CA PRO A 356 17.65 23.45 -9.67
C PRO A 356 18.96 22.88 -9.11
N ILE A 357 19.06 21.56 -8.92
CA ILE A 357 20.29 20.90 -8.42
C ILE A 357 21.46 21.08 -9.41
N ALA A 358 21.21 20.89 -10.71
CA ALA A 358 22.24 21.08 -11.74
C ALA A 358 22.71 22.55 -11.80
N LEU A 359 21.78 23.50 -11.67
CA LEU A 359 22.10 24.91 -11.64
C LEU A 359 22.94 25.30 -10.42
N ALA A 360 22.55 24.83 -9.23
CA ALA A 360 23.31 25.05 -8.00
C ALA A 360 24.71 24.45 -8.07
N SER A 361 24.83 23.22 -8.56
CA SER A 361 26.12 22.52 -8.74
C SER A 361 27.04 23.22 -9.72
N ALA A 362 26.48 23.70 -10.83
CA ALA A 362 27.23 24.52 -11.81
C ALA A 362 27.70 25.84 -11.20
N GLY A 363 26.87 26.46 -10.35
CA GLY A 363 27.21 27.66 -9.60
C GLY A 363 28.41 27.44 -8.67
N VAL A 364 28.39 26.37 -7.88
CA VAL A 364 29.50 25.98 -6.98
C VAL A 364 30.81 25.81 -7.74
N VAL A 365 30.82 25.11 -8.87
CA VAL A 365 32.02 24.90 -9.67
C VAL A 365 32.53 26.22 -10.27
N LYS A 366 31.65 27.03 -10.88
CA LYS A 366 32.03 28.32 -11.41
C LYS A 366 32.56 29.28 -10.33
N LEU A 367 31.98 29.22 -9.13
CA LEU A 367 32.45 30.02 -7.98
C LEU A 367 33.86 29.57 -7.54
N SER A 368 34.10 28.26 -7.51
CA SER A 368 35.41 27.68 -7.15
C SER A 368 36.50 28.05 -8.18
N ASP A 369 36.15 28.16 -9.46
CA ASP A 369 37.07 28.56 -10.53
C ASP A 369 37.35 30.06 -10.50
N LYS A 370 36.32 30.87 -10.23
CA LYS A 370 36.47 32.32 -10.11
C LYS A 370 37.30 32.74 -8.90
N PHE A 371 37.16 32.04 -7.78
CA PHE A 371 37.87 32.33 -6.54
C PHE A 371 38.86 31.20 -6.23
N ALA A 372 39.86 31.00 -7.10
CA ALA A 372 40.85 29.94 -7.03
C ALA A 372 41.56 29.84 -5.65
N ARG A 373 41.79 30.96 -4.96
CA ARG A 373 42.37 31.05 -3.61
C ARG A 373 41.50 30.28 -2.56
N TYR A 374 40.17 30.31 -2.72
CA TYR A 374 39.20 29.70 -1.80
C TYR A 374 38.64 28.38 -2.32
N ARG A 375 39.18 27.87 -3.42
CA ARG A 375 38.68 26.63 -4.08
C ARG A 375 38.55 25.46 -3.10
N ALA A 376 39.56 25.22 -2.26
CA ALA A 376 39.53 24.14 -1.30
C ALA A 376 38.36 24.30 -0.30
N ILE A 377 38.15 25.51 0.20
CA ILE A 377 37.06 25.81 1.15
C ILE A 377 35.70 25.59 0.49
N ILE A 378 35.51 26.09 -0.75
CA ILE A 378 34.24 25.94 -1.50
C ILE A 378 33.93 24.46 -1.75
N LEU A 379 34.92 23.67 -2.17
CA LEU A 379 34.73 22.25 -2.43
C LEU A 379 34.53 21.46 -1.13
N SER A 380 35.22 21.79 -0.04
CA SER A 380 35.00 21.19 1.28
C SER A 380 33.58 21.49 1.79
N ALA A 381 33.10 22.70 1.63
CA ALA A 381 31.71 23.07 1.95
C ALA A 381 30.69 22.24 1.14
N ALA A 382 30.94 22.04 -0.16
CA ALA A 382 30.09 21.19 -0.99
C ALA A 382 30.09 19.73 -0.51
N VAL A 383 31.24 19.18 -0.11
CA VAL A 383 31.35 17.84 0.46
C VAL A 383 30.56 17.74 1.78
N LEU A 384 30.67 18.75 2.65
CA LEU A 384 29.92 18.79 3.91
C LEU A 384 28.40 18.84 3.65
N VAL A 385 27.95 19.61 2.66
CA VAL A 385 26.53 19.61 2.26
C VAL A 385 26.08 18.22 1.80
N VAL A 386 26.86 17.56 0.93
CA VAL A 386 26.52 16.20 0.46
C VAL A 386 26.50 15.19 1.63
N ALA A 387 27.44 15.26 2.55
CA ALA A 387 27.46 14.41 3.75
C ALA A 387 26.27 14.67 4.67
N SER A 388 25.88 15.93 4.83
CA SER A 388 24.68 16.31 5.60
C SER A 388 23.41 15.76 4.93
N LEU A 389 23.29 15.89 3.61
CA LEU A 389 22.16 15.33 2.85
C LEU A 389 22.11 13.80 2.98
N ALA A 390 23.25 13.10 2.90
CA ALA A 390 23.31 11.65 3.11
C ALA A 390 22.80 11.25 4.51
N THR A 391 23.18 11.99 5.55
CA THR A 391 22.71 11.77 6.92
C THR A 391 21.20 12.01 7.04
N LEU A 392 20.70 13.08 6.42
CA LEU A 392 19.27 13.39 6.40
C LEU A 392 18.49 12.33 5.62
N THR A 393 19.04 11.82 4.50
CA THR A 393 18.47 10.72 3.73
C THR A 393 18.38 9.45 4.56
N TRP A 394 19.43 9.09 5.28
CA TRP A 394 19.42 7.94 6.17
C TRP A 394 18.34 8.07 7.27
N ARG A 395 18.23 9.25 7.90
CA ARG A 395 17.18 9.52 8.89
C ARG A 395 15.78 9.49 8.29
N GLN A 396 15.60 10.05 7.11
CA GLN A 396 14.30 10.04 6.42
C GLN A 396 13.94 8.62 5.95
N ALA A 397 14.88 7.80 5.47
CA ALA A 397 14.65 6.41 5.10
C ALA A 397 14.17 5.57 6.28
N ALA A 398 14.64 5.86 7.50
CA ALA A 398 14.17 5.20 8.71
C ALA A 398 12.67 5.45 9.02
N THR A 399 12.06 6.48 8.45
CA THR A 399 10.62 6.73 8.61
C THR A 399 9.76 5.85 7.72
N TYR A 400 10.35 5.13 6.76
CA TYR A 400 9.70 4.23 5.80
C TYR A 400 9.97 2.75 6.10
N THR A 401 10.40 2.41 7.31
CA THR A 401 10.71 1.02 7.69
C THR A 401 9.46 0.17 7.92
N ASP A 402 8.40 0.74 8.45
CA ASP A 402 7.12 0.08 8.70
C ASP A 402 5.95 1.08 8.76
N ILE A 403 4.75 0.56 8.58
CA ILE A 403 3.52 1.36 8.48
C ILE A 403 3.21 2.17 9.75
N GLU A 404 3.48 1.62 10.95
CA GLU A 404 3.25 2.33 12.22
C GLU A 404 4.22 3.51 12.36
N THR A 405 5.50 3.30 12.06
CA THR A 405 6.54 4.34 12.07
C THR A 405 6.23 5.46 11.08
N LEU A 406 5.76 5.10 9.88
CA LEU A 406 5.36 6.06 8.85
C LEU A 406 4.24 6.99 9.36
N TRP A 407 3.15 6.41 9.88
CA TRP A 407 2.01 7.21 10.33
C TRP A 407 2.29 8.00 11.60
N ARG A 408 3.03 7.44 12.56
CA ARG A 408 3.45 8.20 13.76
C ARG A 408 4.33 9.39 13.40
N THR A 409 5.25 9.22 12.46
CA THR A 409 6.11 10.31 11.99
C THR A 409 5.31 11.35 11.21
N THR A 410 4.32 10.92 10.43
CA THR A 410 3.40 11.82 9.74
C THR A 410 2.61 12.66 10.73
N LEU A 411 2.01 12.06 11.75
CA LEU A 411 1.25 12.77 12.77
C LEU A 411 2.12 13.71 13.64
N ALA A 412 3.37 13.35 13.88
CA ALA A 412 4.31 14.26 14.58
C ALA A 412 4.57 15.55 13.79
N ARG A 413 4.42 15.54 12.45
CA ARG A 413 4.65 16.70 11.55
C ARG A 413 3.34 17.32 11.03
N ASN A 414 2.27 16.56 11.02
CA ASN A 414 0.92 16.97 10.62
C ASN A 414 -0.11 16.35 11.56
N PRO A 415 -0.31 16.91 12.76
CA PRO A 415 -1.21 16.35 13.78
C PRO A 415 -2.69 16.33 13.35
N GLU A 416 -3.08 17.20 12.42
CA GLU A 416 -4.47 17.31 11.92
C GLU A 416 -4.76 16.40 10.72
N CYS A 417 -3.89 15.43 10.43
CA CYS A 417 -4.07 14.50 9.32
C CYS A 417 -5.01 13.35 9.72
N TRP A 418 -6.32 13.53 9.50
CA TRP A 418 -7.33 12.51 9.81
C TRP A 418 -7.05 11.16 9.14
N MET A 419 -6.54 11.17 7.90
CA MET A 419 -6.16 9.95 7.18
C MET A 419 -5.02 9.21 7.88
N ALA A 420 -4.02 9.93 8.40
CA ALA A 420 -2.91 9.30 9.13
C ALA A 420 -3.39 8.71 10.47
N HIS A 421 -4.35 9.33 11.15
CA HIS A 421 -5.00 8.76 12.33
C HIS A 421 -5.76 7.47 11.97
N THR A 422 -6.56 7.47 10.89
CA THR A 422 -7.29 6.28 10.44
C THR A 422 -6.35 5.11 10.13
N ASN A 423 -5.30 5.36 9.35
CA ASN A 423 -4.35 4.31 8.96
C ASN A 423 -3.45 3.85 10.13
N LEU A 424 -3.09 4.75 11.06
CA LEU A 424 -2.41 4.35 12.30
C LEU A 424 -3.31 3.47 13.16
N GLY A 425 -4.61 3.82 13.25
CA GLY A 425 -5.61 3.00 13.93
C GLY A 425 -5.67 1.58 13.36
N LEU A 426 -5.69 1.45 12.03
CA LEU A 426 -5.68 0.15 11.34
C LEU A 426 -4.41 -0.65 11.65
N ALA A 427 -3.24 -0.02 11.56
CA ALA A 427 -1.97 -0.67 11.87
C ALA A 427 -1.88 -1.14 13.34
N LEU A 428 -2.45 -0.37 14.26
CA LEU A 428 -2.51 -0.73 15.68
C LEU A 428 -3.48 -1.88 15.93
N LEU A 429 -4.63 -1.88 15.23
CA LEU A 429 -5.62 -2.97 15.32
C LEU A 429 -5.02 -4.30 14.84
N GLN A 430 -4.30 -4.30 13.74
CA GLN A 430 -3.60 -5.50 13.22
C GLN A 430 -2.55 -6.05 14.21
N LYS A 431 -1.97 -5.18 15.04
CA LYS A 431 -1.04 -5.56 16.12
C LYS A 431 -1.75 -5.92 17.45
N GLY A 432 -3.09 -6.00 17.46
CA GLY A 432 -3.88 -6.31 18.65
C GLY A 432 -3.97 -5.18 19.69
N LYS A 433 -3.51 -3.95 19.35
CA LYS A 433 -3.58 -2.77 20.23
C LYS A 433 -4.92 -2.06 20.07
N ILE A 434 -6.00 -2.74 20.46
CA ILE A 434 -7.38 -2.32 20.17
C ILE A 434 -7.69 -0.94 20.78
N ASP A 435 -7.31 -0.68 22.04
CA ASP A 435 -7.61 0.60 22.70
C ASP A 435 -6.91 1.78 22.01
N ASP A 436 -5.65 1.61 21.65
CA ASP A 436 -4.90 2.63 20.92
C ASP A 436 -5.53 2.87 19.53
N SER A 437 -6.01 1.81 18.85
CA SER A 437 -6.67 1.95 17.54
C SER A 437 -7.98 2.73 17.64
N ILE A 438 -8.81 2.44 18.63
CA ILE A 438 -10.06 3.17 18.91
C ILE A 438 -9.78 4.66 19.16
N ALA A 439 -8.73 4.97 19.95
CA ALA A 439 -8.35 6.35 20.21
C ALA A 439 -7.96 7.09 18.90
N GLN A 440 -7.23 6.42 18.00
CA GLN A 440 -6.86 7.00 16.71
C GLN A 440 -8.07 7.23 15.80
N TYR A 441 -9.00 6.29 15.69
CA TYR A 441 -10.22 6.46 14.90
C TYR A 441 -11.12 7.58 15.42
N ARG A 442 -11.25 7.72 16.76
CA ARG A 442 -11.98 8.83 17.38
C ARG A 442 -11.32 10.17 17.05
N SER A 443 -9.98 10.26 17.08
CA SER A 443 -9.25 11.46 16.65
C SER A 443 -9.50 11.79 15.19
N ALA A 444 -9.50 10.78 14.29
CA ALA A 444 -9.83 10.98 12.89
C ALA A 444 -11.23 11.56 12.69
N LEU A 445 -12.23 11.04 13.40
CA LEU A 445 -13.63 11.50 13.33
C LEU A 445 -13.86 12.90 13.94
N GLN A 446 -13.03 13.31 14.90
CA GLN A 446 -13.06 14.69 15.40
C GLN A 446 -12.65 15.71 14.34
N MET A 447 -11.73 15.33 13.43
CA MET A 447 -11.22 16.17 12.35
C MET A 447 -12.08 16.09 11.10
N GLN A 448 -12.54 14.89 10.78
CA GLN A 448 -13.37 14.58 9.61
C GLN A 448 -14.56 13.69 10.02
N PRO A 449 -15.67 14.30 10.48
CA PRO A 449 -16.84 13.56 10.95
C PRO A 449 -17.48 12.65 9.89
N ASP A 450 -17.33 13.01 8.60
CA ASP A 450 -17.87 12.26 7.47
C ASP A 450 -16.81 11.31 6.85
N SER A 451 -15.90 10.76 7.65
CA SER A 451 -14.95 9.74 7.20
C SER A 451 -15.56 8.36 7.32
N TRP A 452 -15.97 7.80 6.18
CA TRP A 452 -16.50 6.44 6.11
C TRP A 452 -15.51 5.40 6.68
N ASP A 453 -14.25 5.48 6.26
CA ASP A 453 -13.21 4.54 6.71
C ASP A 453 -13.03 4.57 8.23
N ALA A 454 -13.07 5.75 8.84
CA ALA A 454 -12.93 5.89 10.28
C ALA A 454 -14.17 5.38 11.04
N GLU A 455 -15.39 5.63 10.55
CA GLU A 455 -16.63 5.10 11.13
C GLU A 455 -16.68 3.57 11.06
N TYR A 456 -16.41 3.00 9.88
CA TYR A 456 -16.36 1.55 9.66
C TYR A 456 -15.34 0.85 10.55
N ASN A 457 -14.10 1.35 10.55
CA ASN A 457 -13.01 0.76 11.33
C ASN A 457 -13.23 0.90 12.84
N LEU A 458 -13.79 2.04 13.30
CA LEU A 458 -14.15 2.24 14.71
C LEU A 458 -15.23 1.25 15.14
N GLY A 459 -16.30 1.09 14.34
CA GLY A 459 -17.36 0.12 14.61
C GLY A 459 -16.82 -1.29 14.75
N THR A 460 -15.94 -1.70 13.83
CA THR A 460 -15.30 -3.01 13.85
C THR A 460 -14.38 -3.20 15.07
N ALA A 461 -13.58 -2.21 15.43
CA ALA A 461 -12.69 -2.26 16.59
C ALA A 461 -13.48 -2.33 17.91
N LEU A 462 -14.56 -1.55 18.04
CA LEU A 462 -15.46 -1.58 19.20
C LEU A 462 -16.15 -2.94 19.36
N LEU A 463 -16.53 -3.56 18.23
CA LEU A 463 -17.09 -4.91 18.24
C LEU A 463 -16.06 -5.94 18.75
N GLY A 464 -14.80 -5.82 18.35
CA GLY A 464 -13.70 -6.64 18.88
C GLY A 464 -13.49 -6.47 20.39
N LYS A 465 -13.84 -5.29 20.95
CA LYS A 465 -13.78 -4.98 22.38
C LYS A 465 -15.09 -5.34 23.13
N ALA A 466 -16.07 -5.94 22.45
CA ALA A 466 -17.41 -6.23 22.97
C ALA A 466 -18.23 -4.99 23.40
N GLN A 467 -17.89 -3.80 22.91
CA GLN A 467 -18.66 -2.55 23.08
C GLN A 467 -19.75 -2.47 22.00
N VAL A 468 -20.72 -3.39 22.07
CA VAL A 468 -21.64 -3.70 20.97
C VAL A 468 -22.56 -2.51 20.63
N ASP A 469 -23.07 -1.77 21.61
CA ASP A 469 -24.01 -0.66 21.36
C ASP A 469 -23.33 0.50 20.60
N GLU A 470 -22.10 0.84 21.00
CA GLU A 470 -21.33 1.88 20.32
C GLU A 470 -20.91 1.41 18.91
N ALA A 471 -20.56 0.12 18.76
CA ALA A 471 -20.25 -0.49 17.47
C ALA A 471 -21.42 -0.37 16.48
N ILE A 472 -22.67 -0.68 16.93
CA ILE A 472 -23.87 -0.53 16.10
C ILE A 472 -24.00 0.92 15.59
N LEU A 473 -23.84 1.91 16.48
CA LEU A 473 -23.94 3.32 16.11
C LEU A 473 -23.00 3.72 14.97
N HIS A 474 -21.72 3.30 15.08
CA HIS A 474 -20.70 3.63 14.09
C HIS A 474 -20.87 2.84 12.79
N CYS A 475 -21.23 1.54 12.87
CA CYS A 475 -21.55 0.74 11.68
C CYS A 475 -22.80 1.27 10.94
N GLU A 476 -23.85 1.71 11.67
CA GLU A 476 -25.00 2.35 11.05
C GLU A 476 -24.65 3.65 10.32
N ARG A 477 -23.73 4.46 10.88
CA ARG A 477 -23.23 5.65 10.18
C ARG A 477 -22.46 5.28 8.91
N ALA A 478 -21.61 4.24 8.97
CA ALA A 478 -20.88 3.75 7.79
C ALA A 478 -21.85 3.27 6.69
N VAL A 479 -22.90 2.50 7.06
CA VAL A 479 -23.94 2.06 6.11
C VAL A 479 -24.73 3.24 5.54
N ARG A 480 -25.07 4.25 6.34
CA ARG A 480 -25.74 5.46 5.81
C ARG A 480 -24.89 6.22 4.79
N MET A 481 -23.58 6.27 4.98
CA MET A 481 -22.65 6.92 4.03
C MET A 481 -22.49 6.14 2.73
N ARG A 482 -22.42 4.80 2.82
CA ARG A 482 -22.28 3.90 1.67
C ARG A 482 -23.25 2.72 1.80
N PRO A 483 -24.53 2.89 1.43
CA PRO A 483 -25.55 1.85 1.63
C PRO A 483 -25.27 0.56 0.85
N THR A 484 -24.59 0.66 -0.27
CA THR A 484 -24.25 -0.47 -1.15
C THR A 484 -22.91 -1.12 -0.85
N ASP A 485 -22.20 -0.68 0.19
CA ASP A 485 -20.92 -1.28 0.57
C ASP A 485 -21.17 -2.59 1.34
N PRO A 486 -20.70 -3.75 0.83
CA PRO A 486 -20.99 -5.05 1.43
C PRO A 486 -20.27 -5.24 2.77
N ASP A 487 -19.06 -4.68 2.94
CA ASP A 487 -18.30 -4.81 4.18
C ASP A 487 -18.96 -4.02 5.32
N ALA A 488 -19.50 -2.83 5.02
CA ALA A 488 -20.24 -2.04 5.99
C ALA A 488 -21.55 -2.74 6.42
N GLN A 489 -22.27 -3.34 5.46
CA GLN A 489 -23.47 -4.14 5.74
C GLN A 489 -23.13 -5.34 6.63
N VAL A 490 -22.06 -6.07 6.33
CA VAL A 490 -21.60 -7.22 7.14
C VAL A 490 -21.17 -6.76 8.53
N ALA A 491 -20.46 -5.65 8.67
CA ALA A 491 -20.02 -5.13 9.96
C ALA A 491 -21.22 -4.77 10.85
N LEU A 492 -22.24 -4.11 10.29
CA LEU A 492 -23.49 -3.81 11.02
C LEU A 492 -24.22 -5.09 11.38
N GLY A 493 -24.36 -6.02 10.45
CA GLY A 493 -24.95 -7.34 10.69
C GLY A 493 -24.25 -8.07 11.84
N ASN A 494 -22.91 -8.08 11.87
CA ASN A 494 -22.12 -8.71 12.95
C ASN A 494 -22.38 -8.02 14.32
N ALA A 495 -22.48 -6.70 14.34
CA ALA A 495 -22.77 -5.97 15.57
C ALA A 495 -24.21 -6.25 16.09
N LEU A 496 -25.20 -6.30 15.20
CA LEU A 496 -26.58 -6.66 15.52
C LEU A 496 -26.69 -8.11 15.99
N PHE A 497 -26.00 -9.04 15.32
CA PHE A 497 -25.94 -10.45 15.71
C PHE A 497 -25.38 -10.62 17.13
N ARG A 498 -24.27 -9.93 17.44
CA ARG A 498 -23.70 -9.93 18.80
C ARG A 498 -24.65 -9.32 19.86
N LYS A 499 -25.55 -8.44 19.45
CA LYS A 499 -26.59 -7.86 20.32
C LYS A 499 -27.80 -8.80 20.51
N GLY A 500 -27.85 -9.92 19.77
CA GLY A 500 -29.00 -10.84 19.75
C GLY A 500 -30.13 -10.43 18.79
N ARG A 501 -29.93 -9.39 17.97
CA ARG A 501 -30.89 -8.93 16.94
C ARG A 501 -30.70 -9.71 15.64
N VAL A 502 -30.92 -11.05 15.74
CA VAL A 502 -30.54 -11.99 14.68
C VAL A 502 -31.27 -11.72 13.36
N ASP A 503 -32.57 -11.41 13.40
CA ASP A 503 -33.36 -11.15 12.19
C ASP A 503 -32.87 -9.91 11.41
N GLU A 504 -32.48 -8.87 12.13
CA GLU A 504 -31.95 -7.65 11.52
C GLU A 504 -30.55 -7.90 10.95
N ALA A 505 -29.72 -8.67 11.64
CA ALA A 505 -28.42 -9.10 11.12
C ALA A 505 -28.57 -9.86 9.80
N ILE A 506 -29.51 -10.82 9.73
CA ILE A 506 -29.82 -11.58 8.51
C ILE A 506 -30.20 -10.63 7.35
N ALA A 507 -31.02 -9.61 7.62
CA ALA A 507 -31.42 -8.65 6.59
C ALA A 507 -30.21 -7.89 6.01
N HIS A 508 -29.26 -7.44 6.85
CA HIS A 508 -28.05 -6.75 6.41
C HIS A 508 -27.10 -7.68 5.62
N TYR A 509 -26.95 -8.96 6.03
CA TYR A 509 -26.17 -9.91 5.27
C TYR A 509 -26.77 -10.21 3.89
N GLN A 510 -28.11 -10.30 3.82
CA GLN A 510 -28.83 -10.47 2.55
C GLN A 510 -28.67 -9.27 1.62
N GLU A 511 -28.71 -8.06 2.16
CA GLU A 511 -28.43 -6.84 1.38
C GLU A 511 -27.03 -6.86 0.80
N ALA A 512 -26.01 -7.21 1.60
CA ALA A 512 -24.62 -7.36 1.14
C ALA A 512 -24.51 -8.36 -0.02
N ILE A 513 -25.22 -9.50 0.04
CA ILE A 513 -25.21 -10.53 -1.02
C ILE A 513 -25.98 -10.04 -2.26
N THR A 514 -27.05 -9.27 -2.08
CA THR A 514 -27.85 -8.74 -3.20
C THR A 514 -27.00 -7.78 -4.02
N VAL A 515 -26.24 -6.92 -3.38
CA VAL A 515 -25.36 -5.96 -4.06
C VAL A 515 -24.10 -6.64 -4.64
N HIS A 516 -23.50 -7.54 -3.88
CA HIS A 516 -22.30 -8.29 -4.27
C HIS A 516 -22.49 -9.81 -4.11
N PRO A 517 -23.04 -10.50 -5.12
CA PRO A 517 -23.35 -11.93 -5.05
C PRO A 517 -22.14 -12.83 -4.76
N GLU A 518 -20.92 -12.40 -5.08
CA GLU A 518 -19.69 -13.16 -4.83
C GLU A 518 -19.01 -12.79 -3.49
N HIS A 519 -19.69 -12.06 -2.60
CA HIS A 519 -19.13 -11.66 -1.32
C HIS A 519 -19.15 -12.83 -0.32
N PHE A 520 -18.02 -13.52 -0.22
CA PHE A 520 -17.88 -14.74 0.63
C PHE A 520 -18.27 -14.50 2.09
N LEU A 521 -17.75 -13.43 2.72
CA LEU A 521 -17.97 -13.16 4.14
C LEU A 521 -19.46 -12.96 4.46
N ALA A 522 -20.20 -12.23 3.60
CA ALA A 522 -21.63 -12.05 3.78
C ALA A 522 -22.41 -13.39 3.73
N ARG A 523 -22.04 -14.29 2.80
CA ARG A 523 -22.66 -15.64 2.74
C ARG A 523 -22.33 -16.47 3.96
N TYR A 524 -21.06 -16.48 4.38
CA TYR A 524 -20.65 -17.23 5.56
C TYR A 524 -21.37 -16.75 6.83
N THR A 525 -21.39 -15.42 7.08
CA THR A 525 -22.05 -14.85 8.25
C THR A 525 -23.56 -15.04 8.20
N LEU A 526 -24.19 -14.98 7.02
CA LEU A 526 -25.60 -15.32 6.85
C LEU A 526 -25.87 -16.79 7.20
N GLY A 527 -25.05 -17.73 6.69
CA GLY A 527 -25.17 -19.16 7.01
C GLY A 527 -25.07 -19.43 8.50
N HIS A 528 -24.13 -18.78 9.18
CA HIS A 528 -23.96 -18.88 10.64
C HIS A 528 -25.18 -18.29 11.40
N ALA A 529 -25.67 -17.12 10.97
CA ALA A 529 -26.85 -16.51 11.62
C ALA A 529 -28.14 -17.33 11.40
N LEU A 530 -28.29 -17.96 10.25
CA LEU A 530 -29.42 -18.85 9.97
C LEU A 530 -29.34 -20.14 10.79
N LEU A 531 -28.13 -20.69 11.01
CA LEU A 531 -27.90 -21.81 11.91
C LEU A 531 -28.36 -21.47 13.35
N GLU A 532 -27.89 -20.35 13.88
CA GLU A 532 -28.27 -19.89 15.23
C GLU A 532 -29.77 -19.62 15.36
N LYS A 533 -30.43 -19.22 14.27
CA LYS A 533 -31.87 -19.06 14.20
C LYS A 533 -32.64 -20.39 14.13
N GLY A 534 -31.96 -21.49 13.81
CA GLY A 534 -32.55 -22.81 13.56
C GLY A 534 -33.15 -22.98 12.15
N ASP A 535 -32.89 -22.10 11.22
CA ASP A 535 -33.28 -22.23 9.79
C ASP A 535 -32.25 -23.08 9.05
N LEU A 536 -32.25 -24.38 9.37
CA LEU A 536 -31.20 -25.30 8.93
C LEU A 536 -31.16 -25.48 7.41
N ASP A 537 -32.31 -25.46 6.74
CA ASP A 537 -32.36 -25.63 5.30
C ASP A 537 -31.64 -24.50 4.56
N ARG A 538 -31.96 -23.28 4.94
CA ARG A 538 -31.31 -22.10 4.34
C ARG A 538 -29.86 -21.98 4.78
N ALA A 539 -29.52 -22.34 6.03
CA ALA A 539 -28.14 -22.35 6.50
C ALA A 539 -27.26 -23.28 5.63
N ILE A 540 -27.72 -24.50 5.35
CA ILE A 540 -27.03 -25.48 4.51
C ILE A 540 -26.86 -24.94 3.07
N GLU A 541 -27.93 -24.40 2.46
CA GLU A 541 -27.89 -23.86 1.09
C GLU A 541 -26.86 -22.73 1.00
N VAL A 542 -26.92 -21.77 1.93
CA VAL A 542 -26.03 -20.59 1.93
C VAL A 542 -24.59 -20.99 2.22
N CYS A 543 -24.31 -21.89 3.18
CA CYS A 543 -22.95 -22.38 3.43
C CYS A 543 -22.38 -23.13 2.23
N ARG A 544 -23.18 -23.98 1.55
CA ARG A 544 -22.76 -24.64 0.31
C ARG A 544 -22.39 -23.61 -0.77
N SER A 545 -23.21 -22.56 -0.93
CA SER A 545 -22.93 -21.49 -1.89
C SER A 545 -21.67 -20.69 -1.54
N ALA A 546 -21.39 -20.48 -0.24
CA ALA A 546 -20.16 -19.85 0.22
C ALA A 546 -18.93 -20.72 -0.11
N LEU A 547 -19.03 -22.03 0.09
CA LEU A 547 -17.95 -22.97 -0.20
C LEU A 547 -17.67 -23.14 -1.69
N LEU A 548 -18.59 -22.79 -2.59
CA LEU A 548 -18.28 -22.66 -4.02
C LEU A 548 -17.29 -21.53 -4.30
N LEU A 549 -17.34 -20.45 -3.52
CA LEU A 549 -16.42 -19.32 -3.64
C LEU A 549 -15.07 -19.60 -2.96
N ARG A 550 -15.10 -20.24 -1.77
CA ARG A 550 -13.90 -20.59 -1.00
C ARG A 550 -13.99 -22.03 -0.46
N PRO A 551 -13.63 -23.04 -1.25
CA PRO A 551 -13.75 -24.46 -0.86
C PRO A 551 -12.88 -24.84 0.35
N SER A 552 -11.84 -24.07 0.64
CA SER A 552 -10.87 -24.33 1.71
C SER A 552 -11.14 -23.53 3.00
N ASP A 553 -12.31 -22.90 3.15
CA ASP A 553 -12.64 -22.17 4.36
C ASP A 553 -13.09 -23.14 5.47
N VAL A 554 -12.31 -23.18 6.55
CA VAL A 554 -12.48 -24.14 7.67
C VAL A 554 -13.72 -23.83 8.49
N ASP A 555 -13.99 -22.56 8.75
CA ASP A 555 -15.13 -22.14 9.59
C ASP A 555 -16.45 -22.38 8.85
N CYS A 556 -16.49 -22.12 7.56
CA CYS A 556 -17.65 -22.39 6.73
C CYS A 556 -17.91 -23.90 6.58
N GLN A 557 -16.86 -24.75 6.43
CA GLN A 557 -16.98 -26.21 6.43
C GLN A 557 -17.54 -26.70 7.78
N THR A 558 -17.06 -26.16 8.88
CA THR A 558 -17.52 -26.51 10.23
C THR A 558 -18.97 -26.09 10.48
N THR A 559 -19.35 -24.87 10.06
CA THR A 559 -20.73 -24.36 10.18
C THR A 559 -21.70 -25.21 9.36
N LEU A 560 -21.33 -25.58 8.14
CA LEU A 560 -22.13 -26.51 7.32
C LEU A 560 -22.28 -27.87 7.96
N ALA A 561 -21.22 -28.41 8.56
CA ALA A 561 -21.27 -29.70 9.26
C ALA A 561 -22.23 -29.66 10.46
N ILE A 562 -22.20 -28.60 11.27
CA ILE A 562 -23.12 -28.37 12.38
C ILE A 562 -24.58 -28.33 11.87
N ALA A 563 -24.84 -27.54 10.82
CA ALA A 563 -26.19 -27.44 10.27
C ALA A 563 -26.71 -28.76 9.70
N LEU A 564 -25.86 -29.58 9.10
CA LEU A 564 -26.18 -30.92 8.60
C LEU A 564 -26.43 -31.90 9.75
N GLU A 565 -25.63 -31.83 10.81
CA GLU A 565 -25.79 -32.67 12.01
C GLU A 565 -27.14 -32.40 12.69
N GLU A 566 -27.44 -31.10 12.94
CA GLU A 566 -28.71 -30.71 13.55
C GLU A 566 -29.93 -31.02 12.67
N LYS A 567 -29.77 -31.03 11.34
CA LYS A 567 -30.79 -31.45 10.40
C LYS A 567 -31.00 -32.99 10.36
N GLY A 568 -30.17 -33.75 11.04
CA GLY A 568 -30.25 -35.21 11.06
C GLY A 568 -29.54 -35.88 9.89
N ASN A 569 -28.54 -35.24 9.29
CA ASN A 569 -27.67 -35.78 8.24
C ASN A 569 -26.21 -35.94 8.73
N PRO A 570 -25.95 -36.78 9.76
CA PRO A 570 -24.63 -36.90 10.39
C PRO A 570 -23.56 -37.46 9.46
N VAL A 571 -23.94 -38.26 8.45
CA VAL A 571 -22.99 -38.88 7.51
C VAL A 571 -22.28 -37.77 6.70
N GLU A 572 -23.03 -36.82 6.16
CA GLU A 572 -22.48 -35.71 5.42
C GLU A 572 -21.76 -34.72 6.35
N ALA A 573 -22.27 -34.51 7.57
CA ALA A 573 -21.62 -33.70 8.59
C ALA A 573 -20.18 -34.19 8.88
N ILE A 574 -20.00 -35.50 9.08
CA ILE A 574 -18.67 -36.11 9.29
C ILE A 574 -17.71 -35.80 8.14
N GLN A 575 -18.18 -35.86 6.90
CA GLN A 575 -17.34 -35.57 5.72
C GLN A 575 -16.85 -34.11 5.75
N HIS A 576 -17.73 -33.17 6.09
CA HIS A 576 -17.37 -31.75 6.18
C HIS A 576 -16.46 -31.44 7.36
N TYR A 577 -16.66 -32.06 8.53
CA TYR A 577 -15.74 -31.99 9.65
C TYR A 577 -14.35 -32.53 9.30
N GLN A 578 -14.30 -33.72 8.64
CA GLN A 578 -13.03 -34.30 8.21
C GLN A 578 -12.30 -33.40 7.23
N LYS A 579 -13.00 -32.81 6.25
CA LYS A 579 -12.44 -31.87 5.31
C LYS A 579 -11.90 -30.60 5.99
N ALA A 580 -12.62 -30.09 6.99
CA ALA A 580 -12.15 -28.98 7.81
C ALA A 580 -10.87 -29.32 8.58
N LEU A 581 -10.75 -30.55 9.11
CA LEU A 581 -9.54 -30.99 9.81
C LEU A 581 -8.36 -31.32 8.87
N GLU A 582 -8.62 -31.71 7.62
CA GLU A 582 -7.57 -31.83 6.60
C GLU A 582 -6.95 -30.47 6.31
N LEU A 583 -7.77 -29.42 6.26
CA LEU A 583 -7.33 -28.04 6.03
C LEU A 583 -6.67 -27.42 7.26
N ALA A 584 -7.24 -27.65 8.44
CA ALA A 584 -6.74 -27.15 9.72
C ALA A 584 -6.76 -28.24 10.80
N PRO A 585 -5.72 -29.08 10.91
CA PRO A 585 -5.68 -30.20 11.87
C PRO A 585 -5.78 -29.80 13.35
N ARG A 586 -5.64 -28.51 13.66
CA ARG A 586 -5.68 -27.98 15.03
C ARG A 586 -6.93 -27.13 15.30
N ALA A 587 -7.96 -27.20 14.48
CA ALA A 587 -9.22 -26.47 14.66
C ALA A 587 -10.01 -27.07 15.84
N ILE A 588 -9.90 -26.45 17.01
CA ILE A 588 -10.48 -26.94 18.27
C ILE A 588 -11.99 -27.16 18.17
N PRO A 589 -12.81 -26.22 17.65
CA PRO A 589 -14.26 -26.47 17.51
C PRO A 589 -14.57 -27.70 16.66
N THR A 590 -13.89 -27.85 15.52
CA THR A 590 -14.10 -28.98 14.60
C THR A 590 -13.69 -30.31 15.23
N LEU A 591 -12.52 -30.35 15.94
CA LEU A 591 -12.08 -31.52 16.69
C LEU A 591 -13.11 -31.93 17.74
N THR A 592 -13.63 -30.95 18.47
CA THR A 592 -14.60 -31.19 19.56
C THR A 592 -15.93 -31.70 19.02
N ASN A 593 -16.47 -31.04 17.97
CA ASN A 593 -17.78 -31.43 17.40
C ASN A 593 -17.72 -32.83 16.74
N LEU A 594 -16.68 -33.11 15.94
CA LEU A 594 -16.53 -34.44 15.35
C LEU A 594 -16.34 -35.52 16.41
N ALA A 595 -15.54 -35.26 17.45
CA ALA A 595 -15.37 -36.22 18.56
C ALA A 595 -16.68 -36.45 19.32
N TRP A 596 -17.47 -35.40 19.54
CA TRP A 596 -18.79 -35.47 20.14
C TRP A 596 -19.73 -36.35 19.32
N LEU A 597 -19.88 -36.05 18.02
CA LEU A 597 -20.72 -36.83 17.10
C LEU A 597 -20.32 -38.30 17.07
N LEU A 598 -19.03 -38.62 16.99
CA LEU A 598 -18.53 -40.01 16.99
C LEU A 598 -18.70 -40.74 18.34
N ALA A 599 -18.85 -39.99 19.44
CA ALA A 599 -19.05 -40.57 20.78
C ALA A 599 -20.53 -40.74 21.15
N THR A 600 -21.41 -39.83 20.67
CA THR A 600 -22.78 -39.71 21.20
C THR A 600 -23.87 -40.04 20.18
N SER A 601 -23.54 -40.24 18.91
CA SER A 601 -24.52 -40.52 17.85
C SER A 601 -25.48 -41.66 18.25
N PRO A 602 -26.81 -41.49 18.07
CA PRO A 602 -27.76 -42.57 18.24
C PRO A 602 -27.51 -43.72 17.24
N ASP A 603 -27.04 -43.43 16.03
CA ASP A 603 -26.66 -44.42 15.04
C ASP A 603 -25.34 -45.13 15.41
N ALA A 604 -25.45 -46.44 15.74
CA ALA A 604 -24.30 -47.26 16.10
C ALA A 604 -23.23 -47.37 15.01
N SER A 605 -23.62 -47.25 13.74
CA SER A 605 -22.70 -47.35 12.60
C SER A 605 -21.75 -46.19 12.48
N LEU A 606 -22.10 -45.03 13.08
CA LEU A 606 -21.30 -43.81 13.05
C LEU A 606 -20.38 -43.67 14.25
N ARG A 607 -20.64 -44.43 15.32
CA ARG A 607 -19.87 -44.35 16.56
C ARG A 607 -18.48 -44.93 16.41
N ASN A 608 -17.50 -44.24 16.94
CA ASN A 608 -16.11 -44.66 16.97
C ASN A 608 -15.39 -44.10 18.21
N GLY A 609 -15.52 -44.80 19.32
CA GLY A 609 -14.94 -44.43 20.61
C GLY A 609 -13.43 -44.17 20.57
N PRO A 610 -12.60 -45.06 19.97
CA PRO A 610 -11.17 -44.84 19.83
C PRO A 610 -10.82 -43.54 19.07
N LYS A 611 -11.52 -43.28 17.94
CA LYS A 611 -11.28 -42.05 17.15
C LYS A 611 -11.77 -40.79 17.88
N ALA A 612 -12.91 -40.90 18.57
CA ALA A 612 -13.42 -39.80 19.40
C ALA A 612 -12.43 -39.43 20.52
N ILE A 613 -11.82 -40.43 21.18
CA ILE A 613 -10.77 -40.19 22.20
C ILE A 613 -9.54 -39.50 21.59
N GLU A 614 -9.10 -39.96 20.43
CA GLU A 614 -7.94 -39.36 19.74
C GLU A 614 -8.17 -37.87 19.50
N LEU A 615 -9.31 -37.49 18.87
CA LEU A 615 -9.69 -36.16 18.53
C LEU A 615 -9.91 -35.28 19.78
N ALA A 616 -10.66 -35.76 20.76
CA ALA A 616 -10.91 -35.02 22.00
C ALA A 616 -9.63 -34.80 22.81
N LYS A 617 -8.72 -35.80 22.90
CA LYS A 617 -7.39 -35.61 23.50
C LYS A 617 -6.52 -34.59 22.73
N GLN A 618 -6.65 -34.55 21.43
CA GLN A 618 -5.95 -33.55 20.63
C GLN A 618 -6.48 -32.14 20.94
N ALA A 619 -7.79 -31.96 21.00
CA ALA A 619 -8.42 -30.71 21.42
C ALA A 619 -8.01 -30.31 22.84
N ASP A 620 -8.03 -31.27 23.78
CA ASP A 620 -7.68 -31.03 25.18
C ASP A 620 -6.23 -30.59 25.37
N ARG A 621 -5.29 -31.20 24.64
CA ARG A 621 -3.88 -30.76 24.64
C ARG A 621 -3.71 -29.31 24.11
N LEU A 622 -4.54 -28.89 23.19
CA LEU A 622 -4.50 -27.54 22.61
C LEU A 622 -5.05 -26.48 23.56
N VAL A 623 -6.05 -26.84 24.38
CA VAL A 623 -6.65 -25.93 25.37
C VAL A 623 -6.05 -26.07 26.77
N GLY A 624 -5.14 -27.03 27.00
CA GLY A 624 -4.47 -27.24 28.29
C GLY A 624 -5.39 -27.59 29.44
N GLY A 625 -6.48 -28.35 29.19
CA GLY A 625 -7.42 -28.79 30.22
C GLY A 625 -8.35 -27.72 30.79
N THR A 626 -8.48 -26.58 30.14
CA THR A 626 -9.21 -25.41 30.65
C THR A 626 -10.56 -25.15 29.97
N ASN A 627 -11.01 -26.04 29.10
CA ASN A 627 -12.27 -25.87 28.36
C ASN A 627 -13.28 -26.94 28.76
N THR A 628 -14.43 -26.53 29.31
CA THR A 628 -15.49 -27.38 29.81
C THR A 628 -16.08 -28.31 28.72
N LEU A 629 -16.33 -27.76 27.51
CA LEU A 629 -16.93 -28.53 26.41
C LEU A 629 -15.98 -29.60 25.87
N VAL A 630 -14.68 -29.28 25.79
CA VAL A 630 -13.66 -30.24 25.35
C VAL A 630 -13.55 -31.42 26.35
N LEU A 631 -13.53 -31.14 27.67
CA LEU A 631 -13.50 -32.18 28.68
C LEU A 631 -14.81 -32.98 28.72
N ARG A 632 -15.98 -32.36 28.55
CA ARG A 632 -17.26 -33.04 28.40
C ARG A 632 -17.23 -34.00 27.23
N THR A 633 -16.73 -33.58 26.08
CA THR A 633 -16.58 -34.41 24.89
C THR A 633 -15.61 -35.58 25.11
N LEU A 634 -14.48 -35.31 25.77
CA LEU A 634 -13.51 -36.37 26.11
C LEU A 634 -14.11 -37.40 27.07
N ALA A 635 -14.94 -36.99 28.02
CA ALA A 635 -15.65 -37.90 28.92
C ALA A 635 -16.65 -38.78 28.16
N ALA A 636 -17.41 -38.20 27.22
CA ALA A 636 -18.32 -38.96 26.36
C ALA A 636 -17.57 -39.98 25.47
N ALA A 637 -16.43 -39.58 24.93
CA ALA A 637 -15.57 -40.46 24.13
C ALA A 637 -15.01 -41.63 24.94
N TYR A 638 -14.57 -41.42 26.18
CA TYR A 638 -14.17 -42.50 27.07
C TYR A 638 -15.32 -43.46 27.39
N ALA A 639 -16.51 -42.91 27.65
CA ALA A 639 -17.69 -43.73 27.92
C ALA A 639 -18.07 -44.61 26.72
N GLU A 640 -18.04 -44.07 25.50
CA GLU A 640 -18.29 -44.82 24.26
C GLU A 640 -17.26 -45.96 24.05
N ASN A 641 -16.02 -45.76 24.51
CA ASN A 641 -14.97 -46.75 24.44
C ASN A 641 -15.04 -47.77 25.62
N GLY A 642 -16.03 -47.69 26.53
CA GLY A 642 -16.17 -48.54 27.70
C GLY A 642 -15.26 -48.16 28.87
N GLU A 643 -14.54 -47.07 28.79
CA GLU A 643 -13.62 -46.57 29.83
C GLU A 643 -14.34 -45.70 30.87
N PHE A 644 -15.38 -46.24 31.51
CA PHE A 644 -16.28 -45.49 32.40
C PHE A 644 -15.57 -44.84 33.59
N ALA A 645 -14.53 -45.46 34.15
CA ALA A 645 -13.75 -44.84 35.22
C ALA A 645 -13.04 -43.53 34.75
N ASN A 646 -12.50 -43.51 33.52
CA ASN A 646 -11.90 -42.36 32.92
C ASN A 646 -12.97 -41.31 32.56
N ALA A 647 -14.12 -41.75 32.03
CA ALA A 647 -15.26 -40.92 31.72
C ALA A 647 -15.76 -40.13 32.93
N ILE A 648 -16.02 -40.83 34.07
CA ILE A 648 -16.48 -40.19 35.31
C ILE A 648 -15.45 -39.19 35.84
N ARG A 649 -14.18 -39.56 35.86
CA ARG A 649 -13.12 -38.66 36.33
C ARG A 649 -13.05 -37.38 35.49
N THR A 650 -13.06 -37.52 34.16
CA THR A 650 -12.99 -36.39 33.22
C THR A 650 -14.25 -35.52 33.28
N ALA A 651 -15.44 -36.15 33.38
CA ALA A 651 -16.70 -35.41 33.54
C ALA A 651 -16.75 -34.62 34.85
N ARG A 652 -16.20 -35.14 35.95
CA ARG A 652 -16.07 -34.42 37.22
C ARG A 652 -15.12 -33.22 37.09
N SER A 653 -14.03 -33.35 36.34
CA SER A 653 -13.14 -32.21 36.05
C SER A 653 -13.87 -31.15 35.23
N ALA A 654 -14.65 -31.54 34.19
CA ALA A 654 -15.49 -30.63 33.43
C ALA A 654 -16.53 -29.92 34.30
N MET A 655 -17.19 -30.67 35.22
CA MET A 655 -18.14 -30.14 36.20
C MET A 655 -17.51 -29.07 37.12
N GLN A 656 -16.28 -29.30 37.56
CA GLN A 656 -15.57 -28.34 38.41
C GLN A 656 -15.29 -27.04 37.64
N LEU A 657 -14.87 -27.12 36.38
CA LEU A 657 -14.68 -25.95 35.50
C LEU A 657 -16.00 -25.23 35.23
N ALA A 658 -17.06 -25.97 34.87
CA ALA A 658 -18.40 -25.40 34.63
C ALA A 658 -18.89 -24.61 35.86
N ARG A 659 -18.64 -25.15 37.07
CA ARG A 659 -18.99 -24.46 38.32
C ARG A 659 -18.19 -23.16 38.53
N MET A 660 -16.91 -23.18 38.21
CA MET A 660 -16.06 -21.98 38.31
C MET A 660 -16.46 -20.91 37.31
N HIS A 661 -16.97 -21.28 36.15
CA HIS A 661 -17.41 -20.36 35.10
C HIS A 661 -18.91 -19.99 35.18
N GLY A 662 -19.68 -20.61 36.07
CA GLY A 662 -21.13 -20.35 36.20
C GLY A 662 -21.97 -20.95 35.06
N GLU A 663 -21.53 -22.03 34.42
CA GLU A 663 -22.18 -22.66 33.26
C GLU A 663 -23.27 -23.64 33.69
N GLU A 664 -24.40 -23.14 34.23
CA GLU A 664 -25.46 -23.96 34.86
C GLU A 664 -26.05 -25.03 33.92
N ALA A 665 -26.30 -24.70 32.65
CA ALA A 665 -26.83 -25.65 31.67
C ALA A 665 -25.86 -26.81 31.43
N VAL A 666 -24.57 -26.55 31.29
CA VAL A 666 -23.54 -27.60 31.12
C VAL A 666 -23.40 -28.45 32.36
N MET A 667 -23.55 -27.87 33.56
CA MET A 667 -23.53 -28.61 34.82
C MET A 667 -24.69 -29.61 34.89
N THR A 668 -25.90 -29.23 34.47
CA THR A 668 -27.06 -30.11 34.42
C THR A 668 -26.85 -31.30 33.48
N ASP A 669 -26.32 -31.05 32.29
CA ASP A 669 -25.98 -32.07 31.30
C ASP A 669 -24.91 -33.03 31.84
N LEU A 670 -23.89 -32.50 32.50
CA LEU A 670 -22.79 -33.31 33.07
C LEU A 670 -23.27 -34.20 34.22
N ASP A 671 -24.21 -33.74 35.07
CA ASP A 671 -24.79 -34.54 36.12
C ASP A 671 -25.53 -35.75 35.52
N GLN A 672 -26.32 -35.57 34.47
CA GLN A 672 -26.99 -36.64 33.75
C GLN A 672 -25.97 -37.63 33.13
N GLN A 673 -24.93 -37.11 32.51
CA GLN A 673 -23.87 -37.92 31.89
C GLN A 673 -23.12 -38.76 32.96
N ILE A 674 -22.74 -38.15 34.09
CA ILE A 674 -22.05 -38.83 35.18
C ILE A 674 -22.94 -39.98 35.74
N ALA A 675 -24.23 -39.75 35.91
CA ALA A 675 -25.17 -40.79 36.38
C ALA A 675 -25.23 -41.99 35.42
N LEU A 676 -25.27 -41.73 34.11
CA LEU A 676 -25.23 -42.80 33.10
C LEU A 676 -23.89 -43.54 33.11
N TYR A 677 -22.77 -42.83 33.22
CA TYR A 677 -21.44 -43.46 33.26
C TYR A 677 -21.24 -44.32 34.51
N GLN A 678 -21.84 -43.94 35.66
CA GLN A 678 -21.86 -44.77 36.88
C GLN A 678 -22.62 -46.08 36.72
N LEU A 679 -23.65 -46.08 35.84
CA LEU A 679 -24.40 -47.27 35.49
C LEU A 679 -23.75 -48.12 34.38
N GLY A 680 -22.57 -47.71 33.89
CA GLY A 680 -21.88 -48.36 32.77
C GLY A 680 -22.57 -48.10 31.41
N MET A 681 -23.30 -47.00 31.27
CA MET A 681 -24.00 -46.64 30.04
C MET A 681 -23.40 -45.38 29.43
N SER A 682 -23.19 -45.39 28.12
CA SER A 682 -22.74 -44.23 27.36
C SER A 682 -23.92 -43.28 27.11
N TYR A 683 -23.65 -41.99 27.15
CA TYR A 683 -24.62 -40.93 26.77
C TYR A 683 -24.94 -41.01 25.26
N ARG A 684 -26.20 -40.83 24.93
CA ARG A 684 -26.68 -40.76 23.54
C ARG A 684 -27.40 -39.43 23.34
N GLU A 685 -27.03 -38.75 22.30
CA GLU A 685 -27.71 -37.52 21.93
C GLU A 685 -29.09 -37.86 21.34
N THR A 686 -30.12 -37.22 21.84
CA THR A 686 -31.48 -37.38 21.29
C THR A 686 -31.60 -36.52 20.06
N VAL A 687 -31.95 -37.10 18.90
CA VAL A 687 -32.32 -36.35 17.71
C VAL A 687 -33.51 -35.49 18.09
N LYS A 688 -33.33 -34.15 18.01
CA LYS A 688 -34.41 -33.20 18.24
C LYS A 688 -35.39 -33.16 17.09
#